data_889b7ddba1e11a4bde1050067e4b39b6
#
_entry.id   889b7ddba1e11a4bde1050067e4b39b6
#
_cell.length_a   1.000
_cell.length_b   1.000
_cell.length_c   1.000
_cell.angle_alpha   90.00
_cell.angle_beta   90.00
_cell.angle_gamma   90.00
#
_symmetry.space_group_name_H-M   'P 1'
#
loop_
_entity.id
_entity.type
_entity.pdbx_description
1 polymer ?
#
loop_
_entity_poly.entity_id
_entity_poly.type
_entity_poly.pdbx_seq_one_letter_code
_entity_poly.pdbx_strand_id
1 'polypeptide(L)'
;MARKKKTNAQLSEELFEDGVIASGFDPVDAVELAVNNFYEYGDMVNRDRAVPDVRDGLLTVQRRALVTAYDLNMTTSSLMGSAEFVGSAMRFHPHADASLYDSVRRLTHKDRHPVPIFAFKGNSGSMTLGGAQLRYTSMRPNDATLAMLGHDDENSAKNEIDYNGVQVVKNYNGKYDEAAVLPAMIPSYLINGHEHGIGVGIRTDIPKHNPTEVLNLAAHLLKLGSPNIRTSTLMKLLPGPDFPTSREDGEVGMDIFDNPQSGIESYLTTGRGSFIMQAPYRLEEYPISKRENGTKIIFEQLPYGVAPDKVREAFDKMVDDGLIPDSIKCDVFKNVEVDIHKYEPEDVLPYLFSYTPLRQNYHASMAANMPDGTVKFVSAVEAVMEWIDHRRRTIRNASRSKVAAWNGERSNLEITLLAIEHARWLTEVSLEEEDPAPIVAEKLEITQEQAQYILDKTTFTKLSQSRKQSIERKIDELAEKIDFHQQIVDDNDFLDAELGRQISSVKKKFGYSRKCVIRSFDEDVYRVRPKGPMVKEPPKKGFLAVGERGNIRWVFRDNIARELNDDFFTRLVATTSAESIYTVSNFGFVSRIPMKEAPREATSIEWHMVNSGYELDQGEEILSVFTSSEIANKSIALLTDSGRLKVVSAEQYVDMRYGFKEALTIDLDKENHVIGACAFQEGDTIGALTSTGKFSMYQMVDGIYREKGTKARATSFIKLAARGGGELVWFGLVPDDAEEFVYQNGSSFGRFSVNRDEDVKDKVNVVGSSVSNVADISWCRPVSDGVDTLCVASSDYDARVEIPLNELGEPSRKMKMSQMSKVDGSDEVYATVYLTRLHDDADKQHSE
;
A
#
# COMPACT_ATOMS: atom_id res chain seq x y z
N MET A 1 -29.87 -29.52 -34.63
CA MET A 1 -30.87 -28.46 -34.34
C MET A 1 -30.37 -27.64 -33.18
N ALA A 2 -29.89 -26.41 -33.44
CA ALA A 2 -29.43 -25.50 -32.40
C ALA A 2 -30.66 -24.98 -31.61
N ARG A 3 -30.72 -25.28 -30.30
CA ARG A 3 -31.68 -24.69 -29.41
C ARG A 3 -31.46 -23.16 -29.38
N LYS A 4 -32.39 -22.37 -29.89
CA LYS A 4 -32.39 -20.91 -29.70
C LYS A 4 -32.34 -20.65 -28.20
N LYS A 5 -31.33 -19.92 -27.72
CA LYS A 5 -31.31 -19.38 -26.36
C LYS A 5 -32.51 -18.45 -26.19
N LYS A 6 -33.39 -18.78 -25.27
CA LYS A 6 -34.51 -17.91 -24.87
C LYS A 6 -33.99 -16.61 -24.29
N THR A 7 -34.64 -15.52 -24.54
CA THR A 7 -34.35 -14.23 -23.91
C THR A 7 -34.77 -14.26 -22.42
N ASN A 8 -34.15 -13.43 -21.58
CA ASN A 8 -34.50 -13.35 -20.15
C ASN A 8 -35.97 -13.04 -19.92
N ALA A 9 -36.58 -12.24 -20.79
CA ALA A 9 -38.05 -11.98 -20.77
C ALA A 9 -38.88 -13.23 -20.98
N GLN A 10 -38.49 -14.11 -21.91
CA GLN A 10 -39.21 -15.38 -22.18
C GLN A 10 -39.01 -16.41 -21.05
N LEU A 11 -37.86 -16.39 -20.37
CA LEU A 11 -37.59 -17.21 -19.18
C LEU A 11 -38.43 -16.73 -17.97
N SER A 12 -38.58 -15.41 -17.80
CA SER A 12 -39.40 -14.85 -16.72
C SER A 12 -40.88 -15.10 -16.91
N GLU A 13 -41.43 -15.03 -18.16
CA GLU A 13 -42.83 -15.39 -18.46
C GLU A 13 -43.10 -16.88 -18.12
N GLU A 14 -42.19 -17.79 -18.50
CA GLU A 14 -42.35 -19.22 -18.14
C GLU A 14 -42.36 -19.44 -16.61
N LEU A 15 -41.50 -18.75 -15.86
CA LEU A 15 -41.44 -18.87 -14.39
C LEU A 15 -42.73 -18.31 -13.73
N PHE A 16 -43.38 -17.33 -14.35
CA PHE A 16 -44.69 -16.84 -13.91
C PHE A 16 -45.82 -17.85 -14.20
N GLU A 17 -45.83 -18.45 -15.42
CA GLU A 17 -46.82 -19.46 -15.81
C GLU A 17 -46.71 -20.74 -14.97
N ASP A 18 -45.51 -21.13 -14.58
CA ASP A 18 -45.26 -22.31 -13.73
C ASP A 18 -45.55 -22.07 -12.24
N GLY A 19 -46.04 -20.88 -11.84
CA GLY A 19 -46.38 -20.54 -10.44
C GLY A 19 -45.20 -20.48 -9.48
N VAL A 20 -43.97 -20.42 -10.02
CA VAL A 20 -42.72 -20.33 -9.24
C VAL A 20 -42.54 -18.92 -8.67
N ILE A 21 -43.12 -17.91 -9.33
CA ILE A 21 -43.11 -16.50 -8.87
C ILE A 21 -44.53 -16.11 -8.47
N ALA A 22 -44.68 -15.58 -7.26
CA ALA A 22 -45.99 -15.11 -6.75
C ALA A 22 -46.52 -13.98 -7.64
N SER A 23 -47.82 -14.06 -7.99
CA SER A 23 -48.50 -13.02 -8.79
C SER A 23 -48.49 -11.67 -8.07
N GLY A 24 -47.98 -10.63 -8.76
CA GLY A 24 -47.88 -9.27 -8.21
C GLY A 24 -46.43 -8.77 -8.02
N PHE A 25 -45.44 -9.57 -8.44
CA PHE A 25 -44.04 -9.13 -8.51
C PHE A 25 -43.62 -8.96 -9.97
N ASP A 26 -43.00 -7.83 -10.30
CA ASP A 26 -42.36 -7.66 -11.59
C ASP A 26 -41.05 -8.45 -11.63
N PRO A 27 -40.80 -9.28 -12.66
CA PRO A 27 -39.54 -10.00 -12.78
C PRO A 27 -38.40 -9.03 -13.11
N VAL A 28 -37.40 -9.00 -12.27
CA VAL A 28 -36.20 -8.18 -12.44
C VAL A 28 -35.01 -9.09 -12.80
N ASP A 29 -34.23 -8.68 -13.80
CA ASP A 29 -32.98 -9.36 -14.12
C ASP A 29 -32.00 -9.23 -12.92
N ALA A 30 -31.59 -10.35 -12.36
CA ALA A 30 -30.74 -10.39 -11.20
C ALA A 30 -29.34 -9.76 -11.48
N VAL A 31 -28.85 -9.84 -12.71
CA VAL A 31 -27.57 -9.23 -13.11
C VAL A 31 -27.74 -7.72 -13.22
N GLU A 32 -28.81 -7.23 -13.84
CA GLU A 32 -29.10 -5.81 -13.94
C GLU A 32 -29.32 -5.20 -12.55
N LEU A 33 -30.06 -5.86 -11.68
CA LEU A 33 -30.29 -5.43 -10.31
C LEU A 33 -28.97 -5.39 -9.52
N ALA A 34 -28.11 -6.41 -9.63
CA ALA A 34 -26.83 -6.46 -8.97
C ALA A 34 -25.89 -5.35 -9.46
N VAL A 35 -25.86 -5.08 -10.77
CA VAL A 35 -25.04 -4.02 -11.37
C VAL A 35 -25.53 -2.64 -10.90
N ASN A 36 -26.85 -2.38 -10.94
CA ASN A 36 -27.41 -1.12 -10.51
C ASN A 36 -27.15 -0.87 -9.01
N ASN A 37 -27.40 -1.86 -8.16
CA ASN A 37 -27.12 -1.78 -6.73
C ASN A 37 -25.61 -1.56 -6.46
N PHE A 38 -24.73 -2.17 -7.25
CA PHE A 38 -23.30 -1.95 -7.12
C PHE A 38 -22.89 -0.51 -7.48
N TYR A 39 -23.46 0.06 -8.54
CA TYR A 39 -23.22 1.46 -8.89
C TYR A 39 -23.76 2.43 -7.84
N GLU A 40 -24.99 2.23 -7.35
CA GLU A 40 -25.56 3.06 -6.28
C GLU A 40 -24.75 2.97 -4.99
N TYR A 41 -24.35 1.76 -4.59
CA TYR A 41 -23.47 1.56 -3.44
C TYR A 41 -22.10 2.23 -3.64
N GLY A 42 -21.50 2.08 -4.82
CA GLY A 42 -20.23 2.68 -5.16
C GLY A 42 -20.27 4.22 -5.13
N ASP A 43 -21.32 4.81 -5.66
CA ASP A 43 -21.56 6.26 -5.63
C ASP A 43 -21.73 6.76 -4.19
N MET A 44 -22.55 6.08 -3.38
CA MET A 44 -22.72 6.40 -1.96
C MET A 44 -21.39 6.31 -1.19
N VAL A 45 -20.62 5.25 -1.37
CA VAL A 45 -19.32 5.10 -0.70
C VAL A 45 -18.36 6.21 -1.11
N ASN A 46 -18.33 6.56 -2.38
CA ASN A 46 -17.45 7.63 -2.87
C ASN A 46 -17.83 8.98 -2.28
N ARG A 47 -19.11 9.34 -2.31
CA ARG A 47 -19.59 10.65 -1.85
C ARG A 47 -19.59 10.81 -0.33
N ASP A 48 -20.06 9.79 0.38
CA ASP A 48 -20.31 9.94 1.82
C ASP A 48 -19.14 9.53 2.69
N ARG A 49 -18.17 8.77 2.13
CA ARG A 49 -17.12 8.18 2.96
C ARG A 49 -15.70 8.41 2.46
N ALA A 50 -15.44 8.30 1.14
CA ALA A 50 -14.09 8.19 0.63
C ALA A 50 -13.51 9.49 0.07
N VAL A 51 -14.35 10.39 -0.44
CA VAL A 51 -13.93 11.58 -1.17
C VAL A 51 -14.42 12.84 -0.46
N PRO A 52 -13.56 13.83 -0.16
CA PRO A 52 -13.97 15.07 0.47
C PRO A 52 -14.72 15.99 -0.51
N ASP A 53 -15.60 16.85 0.02
CA ASP A 53 -16.24 17.90 -0.74
C ASP A 53 -15.24 19.02 -1.07
N VAL A 54 -15.22 19.48 -2.31
CA VAL A 54 -14.27 20.48 -2.79
C VAL A 54 -14.42 21.83 -2.05
N ARG A 55 -15.63 22.16 -1.58
CA ARG A 55 -16.00 23.44 -0.98
C ARG A 55 -15.48 23.60 0.45
N ASP A 56 -15.61 22.57 1.29
CA ASP A 56 -15.16 22.61 2.69
C ASP A 56 -13.96 21.69 2.97
N GLY A 57 -13.58 20.83 2.02
CA GLY A 57 -12.44 19.92 2.15
C GLY A 57 -12.63 18.79 3.15
N LEU A 58 -13.87 18.49 3.54
CA LEU A 58 -14.18 17.53 4.59
C LEU A 58 -14.92 16.30 4.06
N LEU A 59 -14.64 15.18 4.70
CA LEU A 59 -15.50 14.00 4.61
C LEU A 59 -16.79 14.25 5.40
N THR A 60 -17.86 13.56 5.04
CA THR A 60 -19.17 13.65 5.71
C THR A 60 -19.06 13.43 7.24
N VAL A 61 -18.25 12.43 7.68
CA VAL A 61 -18.02 12.20 9.12
C VAL A 61 -17.34 13.38 9.82
N GLN A 62 -16.37 14.02 9.17
CA GLN A 62 -15.67 15.18 9.70
C GLN A 62 -16.57 16.40 9.78
N ARG A 63 -17.35 16.66 8.71
CA ARG A 63 -18.35 17.74 8.68
C ARG A 63 -19.37 17.59 9.79
N ARG A 64 -19.90 16.39 10.01
CA ARG A 64 -20.86 16.11 11.07
C ARG A 64 -20.28 16.26 12.48
N ALA A 65 -18.97 16.09 12.66
CA ALA A 65 -18.30 16.43 13.91
C ALA A 65 -18.34 17.94 14.18
N LEU A 66 -18.12 18.78 13.15
CA LEU A 66 -18.25 20.24 13.31
C LEU A 66 -19.71 20.68 13.50
N VAL A 67 -20.65 20.05 12.79
CA VAL A 67 -22.08 20.26 13.01
C VAL A 67 -22.48 19.91 14.46
N THR A 68 -21.88 18.85 15.03
CA THR A 68 -22.12 18.51 16.44
C THR A 68 -21.63 19.60 17.38
N ALA A 69 -20.43 20.15 17.13
CA ALA A 69 -19.92 21.26 17.96
C ALA A 69 -20.81 22.50 17.85
N TYR A 70 -21.35 22.78 16.67
CA TYR A 70 -22.32 23.84 16.42
C TYR A 70 -23.64 23.60 17.15
N ASP A 71 -24.25 22.43 16.99
CA ASP A 71 -25.53 22.05 17.62
C ASP A 71 -25.46 22.09 19.17
N LEU A 72 -24.29 21.77 19.74
CA LEU A 72 -24.03 21.85 21.17
C LEU A 72 -23.65 23.27 21.64
N ASN A 73 -23.64 24.26 20.75
CA ASN A 73 -23.20 25.62 21.03
C ASN A 73 -21.82 25.69 21.72
N MET A 74 -20.87 24.84 21.27
CA MET A 74 -19.54 24.79 21.85
C MET A 74 -18.72 26.01 21.44
N THR A 75 -17.99 26.55 22.39
CA THR A 75 -17.02 27.64 22.21
C THR A 75 -15.59 27.15 22.39
N THR A 76 -14.61 28.01 22.13
CA THR A 76 -13.19 27.69 22.34
C THR A 76 -12.85 27.42 23.82
N SER A 77 -13.71 27.77 24.76
CA SER A 77 -13.60 27.46 26.20
C SER A 77 -14.38 26.21 26.62
N SER A 78 -15.25 25.66 25.77
CA SER A 78 -16.15 24.53 26.08
C SER A 78 -15.41 23.19 26.01
N LEU A 79 -14.64 22.85 27.05
CA LEU A 79 -13.98 21.54 27.12
C LEU A 79 -15.01 20.44 27.47
N MET A 80 -15.20 19.48 26.55
CA MET A 80 -16.15 18.36 26.69
C MET A 80 -15.40 17.02 26.68
N GLY A 81 -15.87 16.05 27.45
CA GLY A 81 -15.35 14.68 27.39
C GLY A 81 -15.55 14.06 26.00
N SER A 82 -14.53 13.38 25.45
CA SER A 82 -14.63 12.83 24.10
C SER A 82 -15.75 11.79 23.97
N ALA A 83 -16.04 11.04 25.04
CA ALA A 83 -17.16 10.09 25.04
C ALA A 83 -18.53 10.78 24.89
N GLU A 84 -18.73 11.90 25.56
CA GLU A 84 -19.95 12.70 25.48
C GLU A 84 -20.09 13.35 24.11
N PHE A 85 -19.00 13.91 23.58
CA PHE A 85 -18.98 14.50 22.24
C PHE A 85 -19.31 13.47 21.16
N VAL A 86 -18.64 12.29 21.18
CA VAL A 86 -18.88 11.22 20.23
C VAL A 86 -20.33 10.70 20.33
N GLY A 87 -20.84 10.51 21.56
CA GLY A 87 -22.24 10.12 21.77
C GLY A 87 -23.24 11.12 21.18
N SER A 88 -22.93 12.42 21.28
CA SER A 88 -23.73 13.47 20.66
C SER A 88 -23.60 13.48 19.13
N ALA A 89 -22.40 13.22 18.57
CA ALA A 89 -22.16 13.19 17.13
C ALA A 89 -22.86 12.00 16.44
N MET A 90 -23.13 10.92 17.12
CA MET A 90 -23.91 9.79 16.59
C MET A 90 -25.35 10.16 16.20
N ARG A 91 -25.88 11.29 16.66
CA ARG A 91 -27.17 11.82 16.19
C ARG A 91 -27.15 12.22 14.71
N PHE A 92 -25.99 12.62 14.22
CA PHE A 92 -25.77 13.01 12.84
C PHE A 92 -25.09 11.91 12.03
N HIS A 93 -24.19 11.13 12.66
CA HIS A 93 -23.42 10.09 11.99
C HIS A 93 -23.56 8.74 12.72
N PRO A 94 -24.53 7.87 12.33
CA PRO A 94 -24.89 6.63 13.04
C PRO A 94 -23.91 5.49 12.70
N HIS A 95 -22.66 5.62 13.14
CA HIS A 95 -21.59 4.63 12.99
C HIS A 95 -20.98 4.26 14.33
N ALA A 96 -20.05 3.26 14.34
CA ALA A 96 -19.34 2.83 15.53
C ALA A 96 -18.60 4.00 16.21
N ASP A 97 -18.78 4.14 17.51
CA ASP A 97 -18.19 5.17 18.36
C ASP A 97 -16.66 5.27 18.23
N ALA A 98 -15.97 4.12 18.17
CA ALA A 98 -14.52 4.06 18.00
C ALA A 98 -14.06 4.67 16.66
N SER A 99 -14.79 4.40 15.57
CA SER A 99 -14.48 4.95 14.24
C SER A 99 -14.72 6.46 14.18
N LEU A 100 -15.83 6.92 14.77
CA LEU A 100 -16.13 8.34 14.86
C LEU A 100 -15.10 9.08 15.72
N TYR A 101 -14.77 8.51 16.89
CA TYR A 101 -13.73 9.06 17.76
C TYR A 101 -12.38 9.18 17.04
N ASP A 102 -11.94 8.14 16.33
CA ASP A 102 -10.67 8.15 15.61
C ASP A 102 -10.67 9.23 14.52
N SER A 103 -11.78 9.39 13.78
CA SER A 103 -11.92 10.41 12.76
C SER A 103 -11.82 11.83 13.33
N VAL A 104 -12.47 12.12 14.46
CA VAL A 104 -12.42 13.43 15.12
C VAL A 104 -11.06 13.67 15.78
N ARG A 105 -10.49 12.65 16.42
CA ARG A 105 -9.17 12.72 17.02
C ARG A 105 -8.09 13.10 15.99
N ARG A 106 -8.14 12.51 14.80
CA ARG A 106 -7.23 12.84 13.69
C ARG A 106 -7.28 14.31 13.29
N LEU A 107 -8.43 14.96 13.36
CA LEU A 107 -8.56 16.39 13.07
C LEU A 107 -7.81 17.30 14.06
N THR A 108 -7.39 16.78 15.21
CA THR A 108 -6.65 17.53 16.24
C THR A 108 -5.14 17.49 16.06
N HIS A 109 -4.62 16.63 15.17
CA HIS A 109 -3.20 16.36 15.05
C HIS A 109 -2.46 17.43 14.25
N LYS A 110 -1.46 18.06 14.89
CA LYS A 110 -0.57 19.06 14.27
C LYS A 110 0.44 18.44 13.29
N ASP A 111 0.79 17.16 13.49
CA ASP A 111 1.66 16.40 12.61
C ASP A 111 0.94 15.86 11.36
N ARG A 112 -0.39 15.96 11.35
CA ARG A 112 -1.25 15.52 10.25
C ARG A 112 -1.83 16.67 9.43
N HIS A 113 -2.22 17.74 10.10
CA HIS A 113 -2.89 18.86 9.46
C HIS A 113 -2.11 20.16 9.63
N PRO A 114 -1.83 20.91 8.54
CA PRO A 114 -1.30 22.27 8.59
C PRO A 114 -2.13 23.19 9.48
N VAL A 115 -3.46 23.02 9.45
CA VAL A 115 -4.42 23.74 10.28
C VAL A 115 -5.34 22.74 10.98
N PRO A 116 -4.98 22.28 12.19
CA PRO A 116 -5.84 21.38 12.98
C PRO A 116 -7.18 22.03 13.32
N ILE A 117 -8.27 21.28 13.23
CA ILE A 117 -9.64 21.83 13.33
C ILE A 117 -10.20 21.79 14.77
N PHE A 118 -9.72 20.93 15.64
CA PHE A 118 -10.10 20.87 17.04
C PHE A 118 -8.88 20.95 17.96
N ALA A 119 -9.09 21.44 19.17
CA ALA A 119 -8.12 21.31 20.26
C ALA A 119 -8.46 20.08 21.12
N PHE A 120 -7.42 19.41 21.63
CA PHE A 120 -7.53 18.15 22.35
C PHE A 120 -6.83 18.22 23.70
N LYS A 121 -7.38 17.54 24.70
CA LYS A 121 -6.75 17.36 26.02
C LYS A 121 -6.63 15.85 26.32
N GLY A 122 -5.42 15.42 26.61
CA GLY A 122 -5.06 14.02 26.80
C GLY A 122 -4.10 13.55 25.71
N ASN A 123 -3.80 12.25 25.69
CA ASN A 123 -2.95 11.67 24.66
C ASN A 123 -3.76 11.43 23.38
N SER A 124 -3.60 12.29 22.40
CA SER A 124 -4.20 12.13 21.06
C SER A 124 -3.50 11.10 20.20
N GLY A 125 -2.33 10.58 20.62
CA GLY A 125 -1.43 9.83 19.76
C GLY A 125 -0.69 10.73 18.77
N SER A 126 -0.14 10.13 17.74
CA SER A 126 0.49 10.82 16.62
C SER A 126 -0.06 10.27 15.30
N MET A 127 0.51 10.68 14.19
CA MET A 127 0.18 10.10 12.89
C MET A 127 0.40 8.58 12.84
N THR A 128 1.40 8.08 13.55
CA THR A 128 1.87 6.69 13.51
C THR A 128 1.55 5.89 14.78
N LEU A 129 1.20 6.57 15.88
CA LEU A 129 0.89 5.95 17.15
C LEU A 129 -0.57 6.20 17.54
N GLY A 130 -1.23 5.17 18.05
CA GLY A 130 -2.59 5.28 18.59
C GLY A 130 -2.68 6.21 19.79
N GLY A 131 -3.82 6.88 19.97
CA GLY A 131 -4.10 7.70 21.14
C GLY A 131 -4.77 6.94 22.28
N ALA A 132 -5.00 7.63 23.41
CA ALA A 132 -5.77 7.10 24.53
C ALA A 132 -7.23 6.86 24.12
N GLN A 133 -7.90 5.97 24.84
CA GLN A 133 -9.32 5.69 24.60
C GLN A 133 -10.19 6.92 24.94
N LEU A 134 -11.34 7.04 24.28
CA LEU A 134 -12.23 8.20 24.34
C LEU A 134 -12.64 8.61 25.76
N ARG A 135 -12.72 7.68 26.70
CA ARG A 135 -13.10 7.96 28.11
C ARG A 135 -12.03 8.72 28.91
N TYR A 136 -10.79 8.79 28.41
CA TYR A 136 -9.67 9.47 29.08
C TYR A 136 -9.31 10.80 28.45
N THR A 137 -10.03 11.24 27.45
CA THR A 137 -9.70 12.41 26.65
C THR A 137 -10.85 13.40 26.61
N SER A 138 -10.53 14.64 26.25
CA SER A 138 -11.51 15.69 26.06
C SER A 138 -11.14 16.53 24.85
N MET A 139 -12.11 17.18 24.24
CA MET A 139 -11.92 18.03 23.07
C MET A 139 -12.73 19.33 23.18
N ARG A 140 -12.35 20.30 22.38
CA ARG A 140 -13.05 21.59 22.24
C ARG A 140 -12.81 22.19 20.87
N PRO A 141 -13.71 23.07 20.41
CA PRO A 141 -13.42 23.90 19.26
C PRO A 141 -12.14 24.74 19.46
N ASN A 142 -11.50 25.08 18.35
CA ASN A 142 -10.43 26.06 18.28
C ASN A 142 -10.78 27.12 17.24
N ASP A 143 -9.89 28.05 17.01
CA ASP A 143 -10.10 29.12 16.01
C ASP A 143 -10.36 28.60 14.60
N ALA A 144 -9.74 27.46 14.23
CA ALA A 144 -10.01 26.86 12.92
C ALA A 144 -11.42 26.25 12.85
N THR A 145 -11.90 25.64 13.95
CA THR A 145 -13.30 25.18 14.04
C THR A 145 -14.27 26.35 13.83
N LEU A 146 -14.05 27.48 14.51
CA LEU A 146 -14.90 28.67 14.36
C LEU A 146 -14.87 29.22 12.94
N ALA A 147 -13.68 29.30 12.31
CA ALA A 147 -13.53 29.71 10.92
C ALA A 147 -14.24 28.75 9.93
N MET A 148 -14.20 27.43 10.17
CA MET A 148 -14.93 26.46 9.35
C MET A 148 -16.46 26.61 9.50
N LEU A 149 -16.95 27.00 10.68
CA LEU A 149 -18.36 27.28 10.97
C LEU A 149 -18.82 28.66 10.52
N GLY A 150 -17.91 29.50 10.03
CA GLY A 150 -18.24 30.85 9.51
C GLY A 150 -18.45 31.91 10.60
N HIS A 151 -17.70 31.86 11.69
CA HIS A 151 -17.66 32.95 12.67
C HIS A 151 -16.75 34.05 12.17
N ASP A 152 -17.36 35.21 11.83
CA ASP A 152 -16.66 36.41 11.40
C ASP A 152 -15.92 37.12 12.55
N ASP A 153 -16.48 37.03 13.76
CA ASP A 153 -15.99 37.67 14.99
C ASP A 153 -16.08 36.67 16.14
N GLU A 154 -15.00 36.52 16.88
CA GLU A 154 -14.90 35.65 18.07
C GLU A 154 -15.92 36.00 19.14
N ASN A 155 -16.39 37.27 19.17
CA ASN A 155 -17.39 37.79 20.08
C ASN A 155 -18.84 37.62 19.56
N SER A 156 -19.03 37.20 18.32
CA SER A 156 -20.36 36.98 17.76
C SER A 156 -20.97 35.69 18.29
N ALA A 157 -22.15 35.80 18.88
CA ALA A 157 -22.92 34.62 19.31
C ALA A 157 -23.51 33.81 18.15
N LYS A 158 -23.52 34.37 16.96
CA LYS A 158 -24.10 33.79 15.74
C LYS A 158 -23.06 33.70 14.62
N ASN A 159 -23.13 32.63 13.85
CA ASN A 159 -22.28 32.39 12.70
C ASN A 159 -23.04 32.45 11.36
N GLU A 160 -22.38 32.19 10.24
CA GLU A 160 -23.01 32.21 8.92
C GLU A 160 -24.09 31.13 8.73
N ILE A 161 -24.04 30.02 9.48
CA ILE A 161 -25.11 28.99 9.44
C ILE A 161 -26.39 29.55 10.04
N ASP A 162 -26.31 30.29 11.16
CA ASP A 162 -27.47 30.90 11.82
C ASP A 162 -28.16 31.92 10.93
N TYR A 163 -27.44 32.46 9.96
CA TYR A 163 -27.96 33.43 8.96
C TYR A 163 -28.23 32.80 7.60
N ASN A 164 -28.43 31.45 7.53
CA ASN A 164 -28.73 30.74 6.28
C ASN A 164 -27.68 30.93 5.17
N GLY A 165 -26.43 31.15 5.53
CA GLY A 165 -25.34 31.28 4.57
C GLY A 165 -25.15 30.04 3.71
N VAL A 166 -25.40 28.87 4.29
CA VAL A 166 -25.36 27.58 3.63
C VAL A 166 -26.69 26.84 3.69
N GLN A 167 -26.87 25.87 2.81
CA GLN A 167 -28.06 25.04 2.81
C GLN A 167 -28.06 24.11 4.04
N VAL A 168 -29.19 24.09 4.74
CA VAL A 168 -29.47 23.19 5.85
C VAL A 168 -30.40 22.09 5.34
N VAL A 169 -30.09 20.84 5.71
CA VAL A 169 -30.85 19.64 5.32
C VAL A 169 -31.21 18.84 6.57
N LYS A 170 -32.20 17.94 6.45
CA LYS A 170 -32.49 17.01 7.52
C LYS A 170 -31.46 15.90 7.57
N ASN A 171 -31.08 15.49 8.79
CA ASN A 171 -30.21 14.34 9.00
C ASN A 171 -30.88 13.05 8.54
N TYR A 172 -30.16 11.92 8.63
CA TYR A 172 -30.61 10.60 8.16
C TYR A 172 -31.96 10.12 8.71
N ASN A 173 -32.38 10.59 9.88
CA ASN A 173 -33.65 10.20 10.53
C ASN A 173 -34.70 11.33 10.53
N GLY A 174 -34.42 12.46 9.90
CA GLY A 174 -35.32 13.61 9.79
C GLY A 174 -35.54 14.43 11.05
N LYS A 175 -34.85 14.12 12.15
CA LYS A 175 -35.10 14.75 13.46
C LYS A 175 -34.26 15.99 13.72
N TYR A 176 -33.08 16.07 13.15
CA TYR A 176 -32.14 17.17 13.35
C TYR A 176 -31.79 17.84 12.02
N ASP A 177 -31.42 19.09 12.09
CA ASP A 177 -30.95 19.86 10.96
C ASP A 177 -29.42 19.81 10.92
N GLU A 178 -28.84 19.58 9.74
CA GLU A 178 -27.39 19.62 9.53
C GLU A 178 -27.05 20.49 8.31
N ALA A 179 -25.91 21.20 8.34
CA ALA A 179 -25.42 21.90 7.18
C ALA A 179 -24.97 20.90 6.11
N ALA A 180 -25.50 21.03 4.89
CA ALA A 180 -25.11 20.16 3.77
C ALA A 180 -23.61 20.30 3.44
N VAL A 181 -23.09 21.51 3.57
CA VAL A 181 -21.66 21.88 3.45
C VAL A 181 -21.42 23.03 4.42
N LEU A 182 -20.26 23.07 5.06
CA LEU A 182 -19.93 24.16 5.99
C LEU A 182 -19.59 25.46 5.26
N PRO A 183 -19.73 26.62 5.94
CA PRO A 183 -19.29 27.90 5.39
C PRO A 183 -17.84 27.93 4.96
N ALA A 184 -16.93 27.29 5.73
CA ALA A 184 -15.53 27.01 5.42
C ALA A 184 -14.73 28.27 4.98
N MET A 185 -14.43 29.17 5.91
CA MET A 185 -13.54 30.32 5.64
C MET A 185 -12.11 29.89 5.29
N ILE A 186 -11.72 28.65 5.60
CA ILE A 186 -10.43 28.05 5.29
C ILE A 186 -10.59 27.12 4.07
N PRO A 187 -9.81 27.25 2.97
CA PRO A 187 -9.83 26.34 1.84
C PRO A 187 -9.15 25.01 2.22
N SER A 188 -9.81 24.24 3.09
CA SER A 188 -9.25 23.07 3.76
C SER A 188 -8.93 21.92 2.81
N TYR A 189 -9.59 21.86 1.63
CA TYR A 189 -9.34 20.85 0.61
C TYR A 189 -7.87 20.78 0.18
N LEU A 190 -7.22 21.92 -0.05
CA LEU A 190 -5.80 21.98 -0.38
C LEU A 190 -4.92 22.12 0.87
N ILE A 191 -5.32 22.92 1.85
CA ILE A 191 -4.49 23.17 3.04
C ILE A 191 -4.30 21.88 3.83
N ASN A 192 -5.38 21.27 4.32
CA ASN A 192 -5.31 20.06 5.12
C ASN A 192 -5.23 18.77 4.28
N GLY A 193 -5.63 18.86 3.00
CA GLY A 193 -5.63 17.71 2.11
C GLY A 193 -6.44 16.54 2.63
N HIS A 194 -6.24 15.39 2.03
CA HIS A 194 -6.86 14.12 2.46
C HIS A 194 -5.92 12.94 2.18
N GLU A 195 -5.93 11.92 3.03
CA GLU A 195 -5.06 10.77 2.92
C GLU A 195 -5.87 9.48 2.82
N HIS A 196 -5.39 8.57 1.97
CA HIS A 196 -5.84 7.19 1.90
C HIS A 196 -7.36 7.03 1.79
N GLY A 197 -8.01 7.93 1.08
CA GLY A 197 -9.40 7.76 0.71
C GLY A 197 -9.54 6.61 -0.29
N ILE A 198 -10.15 5.49 0.13
CA ILE A 198 -10.39 4.33 -0.71
C ILE A 198 -11.87 4.26 -1.01
N GLY A 199 -12.22 4.56 -2.26
CA GLY A 199 -13.56 4.45 -2.79
C GLY A 199 -13.70 3.30 -3.79
N VAL A 200 -14.88 3.16 -4.36
CA VAL A 200 -15.13 2.19 -5.42
C VAL A 200 -14.63 2.76 -6.75
N GLY A 201 -13.58 2.15 -7.29
CA GLY A 201 -12.98 2.60 -8.55
C GLY A 201 -12.15 3.88 -8.46
N ILE A 202 -12.01 4.49 -7.28
CA ILE A 202 -11.29 5.75 -7.08
C ILE A 202 -10.45 5.71 -5.79
N ARG A 203 -9.26 6.29 -5.85
CA ARG A 203 -8.42 6.54 -4.69
C ARG A 203 -8.19 8.03 -4.56
N THR A 204 -8.20 8.53 -3.33
CA THR A 204 -7.99 9.95 -3.02
C THR A 204 -6.80 10.09 -2.08
N ASP A 205 -5.77 10.80 -2.55
CA ASP A 205 -4.61 11.23 -1.76
C ASP A 205 -4.29 12.69 -2.16
N ILE A 206 -4.77 13.64 -1.36
CA ILE A 206 -4.58 15.07 -1.61
C ILE A 206 -3.41 15.55 -0.76
N PRO A 207 -2.29 16.02 -1.36
CA PRO A 207 -1.16 16.52 -0.61
C PRO A 207 -1.53 17.72 0.25
N LYS A 208 -0.80 17.91 1.36
CA LYS A 208 -0.94 19.09 2.23
C LYS A 208 -0.21 20.26 1.59
N HIS A 209 -0.76 21.47 1.72
CA HIS A 209 -0.14 22.67 1.18
C HIS A 209 -0.03 23.77 2.24
N ASN A 210 0.91 24.66 2.04
CA ASN A 210 1.12 25.81 2.91
C ASN A 210 -0.09 26.75 2.91
N PRO A 211 -0.67 27.07 4.09
CA PRO A 211 -1.84 27.95 4.16
C PRO A 211 -1.62 29.33 3.53
N THR A 212 -0.41 29.91 3.70
CA THR A 212 -0.06 31.21 3.11
C THR A 212 -0.10 31.18 1.59
N GLU A 213 0.42 30.11 1.00
CA GLU A 213 0.50 29.93 -0.46
C GLU A 213 -0.88 29.70 -1.09
N VAL A 214 -1.67 28.80 -0.48
CA VAL A 214 -3.06 28.56 -0.94
C VAL A 214 -3.90 29.80 -0.85
N LEU A 215 -3.80 30.59 0.23
CA LEU A 215 -4.54 31.85 0.39
C LEU A 215 -4.01 32.94 -0.52
N ASN A 216 -2.73 32.96 -0.88
CA ASN A 216 -2.20 33.86 -1.91
C ASN A 216 -2.73 33.48 -3.30
N LEU A 217 -2.83 32.19 -3.62
CA LEU A 217 -3.45 31.73 -4.85
C LEU A 217 -4.93 32.13 -4.90
N ALA A 218 -5.67 31.95 -3.81
CA ALA A 218 -7.07 32.33 -3.70
C ALA A 218 -7.25 33.84 -3.89
N ALA A 219 -6.45 34.70 -3.24
CA ALA A 219 -6.47 36.13 -3.42
C ALA A 219 -6.13 36.55 -4.85
N HIS A 220 -5.20 35.90 -5.51
CA HIS A 220 -4.84 36.13 -6.90
C HIS A 220 -5.98 35.78 -7.87
N LEU A 221 -6.60 34.58 -7.70
CA LEU A 221 -7.73 34.17 -8.52
C LEU A 221 -8.97 35.02 -8.31
N LEU A 222 -9.24 35.45 -7.07
CA LEU A 222 -10.31 36.37 -6.75
C LEU A 222 -10.15 37.72 -7.50
N LYS A 223 -8.93 38.27 -7.50
CA LYS A 223 -8.59 39.49 -8.23
C LYS A 223 -8.65 39.31 -9.75
N LEU A 224 -8.28 38.13 -10.25
CA LEU A 224 -8.29 37.83 -11.68
C LEU A 224 -9.72 37.62 -12.20
N GLY A 225 -10.64 37.18 -11.34
CA GLY A 225 -12.03 36.87 -11.69
C GLY A 225 -12.18 35.68 -12.67
N SER A 226 -11.14 34.89 -12.85
CA SER A 226 -11.09 33.82 -13.87
C SER A 226 -10.16 32.65 -13.44
N PRO A 227 -10.46 31.41 -13.82
CA PRO A 227 -9.55 30.27 -13.62
C PRO A 227 -8.33 30.27 -14.57
N ASN A 228 -8.27 31.20 -15.53
CA ASN A 228 -7.23 31.23 -16.57
C ASN A 228 -5.91 31.84 -16.05
N ILE A 229 -5.19 31.08 -15.23
CA ILE A 229 -3.86 31.44 -14.72
C ILE A 229 -2.77 30.75 -15.55
N ARG A 230 -1.64 31.42 -15.80
CA ARG A 230 -0.48 30.78 -16.41
C ARG A 230 0.16 29.80 -15.45
N THR A 231 0.56 28.61 -15.93
CA THR A 231 1.22 27.58 -15.12
C THR A 231 2.43 28.13 -14.35
N SER A 232 3.24 28.98 -14.99
CA SER A 232 4.39 29.62 -14.34
C SER A 232 4.00 30.54 -13.17
N THR A 233 2.82 31.14 -13.20
CA THR A 233 2.29 31.96 -12.11
C THR A 233 1.72 31.07 -11.01
N LEU A 234 1.01 30.01 -11.37
CA LEU A 234 0.53 28.99 -10.43
C LEU A 234 1.70 28.42 -9.62
N MET A 235 2.76 27.95 -10.30
CA MET A 235 3.96 27.37 -9.66
C MET A 235 4.71 28.36 -8.78
N LYS A 236 4.61 29.68 -9.02
CA LYS A 236 5.17 30.70 -8.12
C LYS A 236 4.34 30.93 -6.87
N LEU A 237 3.01 30.87 -6.99
CA LEU A 237 2.08 31.07 -5.87
C LEU A 237 1.93 29.82 -5.01
N LEU A 238 1.94 28.65 -5.64
CA LEU A 238 1.83 27.33 -5.02
C LEU A 238 2.91 26.39 -5.58
N PRO A 239 4.15 26.46 -5.07
CA PRO A 239 5.28 25.71 -5.63
C PRO A 239 5.13 24.19 -5.51
N GLY A 240 4.32 23.70 -4.58
CA GLY A 240 4.08 22.29 -4.36
C GLY A 240 3.61 21.99 -2.93
N PRO A 241 3.64 20.74 -2.50
CA PRO A 241 3.17 20.32 -1.19
C PRO A 241 4.04 20.89 -0.07
N ASP A 242 3.43 21.10 1.09
CA ASP A 242 4.10 21.52 2.32
C ASP A 242 3.50 20.75 3.50
N PHE A 243 4.10 19.63 3.80
CA PHE A 243 3.61 18.74 4.83
C PHE A 243 3.95 19.28 6.23
N PRO A 244 3.08 19.07 7.23
CA PRO A 244 3.39 19.42 8.60
C PRO A 244 4.57 18.60 9.12
N THR A 245 5.31 19.16 10.08
CA THR A 245 6.43 18.51 10.73
C THR A 245 6.02 17.97 12.08
N SER A 246 6.60 16.84 12.50
CA SER A 246 6.37 16.26 13.82
C SER A 246 7.14 16.98 14.94
N ARG A 247 8.05 17.88 14.59
CA ARG A 247 8.90 18.63 15.53
C ARG A 247 8.16 19.79 16.16
N GLU A 248 8.42 20.02 17.44
CA GLU A 248 7.84 21.17 18.18
C GLU A 248 8.40 22.51 17.69
N ASP A 249 9.68 22.56 17.30
CA ASP A 249 10.32 23.78 16.74
C ASP A 249 9.87 24.06 15.29
N GLY A 250 9.37 23.05 14.57
CA GLY A 250 8.72 23.20 13.27
C GLY A 250 9.55 23.82 12.13
N GLU A 251 10.88 23.95 12.30
CA GLU A 251 11.72 24.73 11.39
C GLU A 251 12.18 23.95 10.16
N VAL A 252 12.32 22.62 10.26
CA VAL A 252 12.84 21.80 9.17
C VAL A 252 11.75 20.85 8.67
N GLY A 253 11.35 21.00 7.42
CA GLY A 253 10.49 20.07 6.69
C GLY A 253 11.32 19.07 5.89
N MET A 254 10.64 18.15 5.22
CA MET A 254 11.28 17.17 4.34
C MET A 254 11.70 17.79 2.99
N ASP A 255 12.64 17.13 2.32
CA ASP A 255 12.96 17.41 0.93
C ASP A 255 11.93 16.73 0.01
N ILE A 256 11.48 17.47 -1.00
CA ILE A 256 10.54 16.99 -2.01
C ILE A 256 11.19 17.13 -3.37
N PHE A 257 11.45 16.00 -4.04
CA PHE A 257 12.01 15.97 -5.38
C PHE A 257 10.90 15.84 -6.41
N ASP A 258 10.89 16.76 -7.36
CA ASP A 258 9.92 16.76 -8.46
C ASP A 258 10.18 15.62 -9.45
N ASN A 259 9.12 15.19 -10.12
CA ASN A 259 9.20 14.19 -11.20
C ASN A 259 8.94 14.89 -12.54
N PRO A 260 9.92 14.96 -13.46
CA PRO A 260 9.80 15.75 -14.68
C PRO A 260 8.70 15.25 -15.64
N GLN A 261 8.23 14.00 -15.51
CA GLN A 261 7.21 13.42 -16.38
C GLN A 261 5.78 13.55 -15.84
N SER A 262 5.60 13.50 -14.53
CA SER A 262 4.28 13.47 -13.90
C SER A 262 4.32 14.03 -12.48
N GLY A 263 5.06 15.12 -12.29
CA GLY A 263 5.38 15.65 -10.96
C GLY A 263 4.39 16.67 -10.40
N ILE A 264 4.96 17.70 -9.76
CA ILE A 264 4.20 18.73 -9.05
C ILE A 264 3.32 19.52 -9.99
N GLU A 265 3.84 19.97 -11.13
CA GLU A 265 3.04 20.69 -12.14
C GLU A 265 1.85 19.83 -12.60
N SER A 266 2.07 18.54 -12.84
CA SER A 266 1.02 17.62 -13.29
C SER A 266 -0.13 17.56 -12.28
N TYR A 267 0.15 17.31 -11.00
CA TYR A 267 -0.96 17.19 -10.05
C TYR A 267 -1.66 18.52 -9.77
N LEU A 268 -0.94 19.65 -9.79
CA LEU A 268 -1.54 20.96 -9.61
C LEU A 268 -2.46 21.36 -10.77
N THR A 269 -2.19 20.87 -11.99
CA THR A 269 -2.96 21.19 -13.19
C THR A 269 -4.02 20.16 -13.54
N THR A 270 -3.80 18.89 -13.23
CA THR A 270 -4.68 17.77 -13.63
C THR A 270 -5.31 17.00 -12.47
N GLY A 271 -4.88 17.27 -11.24
CA GLY A 271 -5.29 16.53 -10.06
C GLY A 271 -4.53 15.20 -9.85
N ARG A 272 -3.55 14.86 -10.72
CA ARG A 272 -2.77 13.62 -10.61
C ARG A 272 -1.30 13.86 -10.88
N GLY A 273 -0.45 13.25 -10.04
CA GLY A 273 0.99 13.33 -10.22
C GLY A 273 1.72 12.54 -9.14
N SER A 274 3.04 12.55 -9.19
CA SER A 274 3.87 11.88 -8.20
C SER A 274 5.16 12.65 -7.94
N PHE A 275 5.62 12.63 -6.72
CA PHE A 275 6.89 13.22 -6.30
C PHE A 275 7.52 12.36 -5.22
N ILE A 276 8.80 12.61 -4.93
CA ILE A 276 9.54 11.86 -3.93
C ILE A 276 9.65 12.70 -2.66
N MET A 277 9.30 12.11 -1.53
CA MET A 277 9.55 12.64 -0.19
C MET A 277 10.82 12.01 0.38
N GLN A 278 11.74 12.82 0.89
CA GLN A 278 12.98 12.37 1.49
C GLN A 278 13.23 13.06 2.83
N ALA A 279 13.68 12.27 3.80
CA ALA A 279 14.09 12.77 5.10
C ALA A 279 15.33 13.67 4.98
N PRO A 280 15.32 14.92 5.48
CA PRO A 280 16.51 15.71 5.63
C PRO A 280 17.40 15.10 6.72
N TYR A 281 18.70 15.23 6.58
CA TYR A 281 19.67 14.69 7.53
C TYR A 281 20.74 15.72 7.88
N ARG A 282 21.37 15.53 9.04
CA ARG A 282 22.59 16.21 9.43
C ARG A 282 23.62 15.18 9.88
N LEU A 283 24.87 15.55 9.78
CA LEU A 283 25.99 14.74 10.23
C LEU A 283 26.46 15.26 11.60
N GLU A 284 26.80 14.33 12.49
CA GLU A 284 27.36 14.63 13.80
C GLU A 284 28.58 13.75 14.04
N GLU A 285 29.74 14.39 14.25
CA GLU A 285 30.97 13.69 14.59
C GLU A 285 31.06 13.48 16.10
N TYR A 286 31.58 12.34 16.51
CA TYR A 286 31.85 12.01 17.91
C TYR A 286 33.16 11.27 18.06
N PRO A 287 33.90 11.44 19.17
CA PRO A 287 35.19 10.77 19.38
C PRO A 287 34.98 9.28 19.73
N ILE A 288 35.49 8.36 18.90
CA ILE A 288 35.64 6.94 19.23
C ILE A 288 36.86 6.71 20.11
N SER A 289 37.97 7.40 19.79
CA SER A 289 39.24 7.34 20.54
C SER A 289 39.95 8.68 20.48
N LYS A 290 41.11 8.80 21.17
CA LYS A 290 41.93 10.02 21.11
C LYS A 290 42.47 10.40 19.71
N ARG A 291 42.35 9.48 18.74
CA ARG A 291 42.89 9.66 17.37
C ARG A 291 41.86 9.42 16.28
N GLU A 292 40.62 9.12 16.63
CA GLU A 292 39.62 8.63 15.67
C GLU A 292 38.22 9.13 16.03
N ASN A 293 37.55 9.75 15.08
CA ASN A 293 36.15 10.17 15.17
C ASN A 293 35.26 9.16 14.46
N GLY A 294 34.05 9.01 14.96
CA GLY A 294 32.93 8.35 14.29
C GLY A 294 31.96 9.39 13.81
N THR A 295 31.11 9.00 12.88
CA THR A 295 30.05 9.85 12.33
C THR A 295 28.69 9.23 12.55
N LYS A 296 27.72 10.05 12.96
CA LYS A 296 26.30 9.71 13.00
C LYS A 296 25.55 10.51 11.95
N ILE A 297 24.62 9.84 11.26
CA ILE A 297 23.62 10.46 10.40
C ILE A 297 22.33 10.57 11.21
N ILE A 298 21.85 11.79 11.41
CA ILE A 298 20.65 12.07 12.23
C ILE A 298 19.54 12.58 11.33
N PHE A 299 18.45 11.84 11.29
CA PHE A 299 17.21 12.21 10.58
C PHE A 299 16.21 12.77 11.60
N GLU A 300 16.08 14.08 11.66
CA GLU A 300 15.23 14.76 12.63
C GLU A 300 13.77 14.82 12.19
N GLN A 301 13.51 14.78 10.88
CA GLN A 301 12.20 14.74 10.28
C GLN A 301 12.10 13.54 9.32
N LEU A 302 11.08 12.72 9.50
CA LEU A 302 10.81 11.60 8.59
C LEU A 302 9.85 12.03 7.47
N PRO A 303 9.82 11.30 6.35
CA PRO A 303 8.80 11.49 5.34
C PRO A 303 7.39 11.34 5.93
N TYR A 304 6.46 12.11 5.41
CA TYR A 304 5.09 12.15 5.91
C TYR A 304 4.45 10.74 5.94
N GLY A 305 3.89 10.36 7.08
CA GLY A 305 3.27 9.05 7.29
C GLY A 305 4.22 7.92 7.69
N VAL A 306 5.53 8.18 7.79
CA VAL A 306 6.52 7.16 8.16
C VAL A 306 6.71 7.09 9.68
N ALA A 307 6.53 5.88 10.23
CA ALA A 307 6.84 5.59 11.63
C ALA A 307 8.34 5.29 11.80
N PRO A 308 8.97 5.76 12.91
CA PRO A 308 10.37 5.43 13.20
C PRO A 308 10.65 3.92 13.22
N ASP A 309 9.74 3.13 13.80
CA ASP A 309 9.89 1.67 13.87
C ASP A 309 9.97 1.01 12.48
N LYS A 310 9.25 1.56 11.47
CA LYS A 310 9.34 1.06 10.09
C LYS A 310 10.69 1.34 9.45
N VAL A 311 11.34 2.44 9.83
CA VAL A 311 12.71 2.70 9.39
C VAL A 311 13.64 1.67 10.02
N ARG A 312 13.47 1.38 11.31
CA ARG A 312 14.26 0.38 12.02
C ARG A 312 14.08 -1.02 11.44
N GLU A 313 12.84 -1.48 11.28
CA GLU A 313 12.56 -2.79 10.65
C GLU A 313 13.24 -2.94 9.27
N ALA A 314 13.16 -1.88 8.45
CA ALA A 314 13.78 -1.90 7.13
C ALA A 314 15.33 -1.84 7.22
N PHE A 315 15.87 -1.14 8.22
CA PHE A 315 17.30 -1.10 8.48
C PHE A 315 17.83 -2.46 8.94
N ASP A 316 17.18 -3.08 9.92
CA ASP A 316 17.56 -4.39 10.45
C ASP A 316 17.55 -5.43 9.31
N LYS A 317 16.52 -5.37 8.44
CA LYS A 317 16.48 -6.19 7.22
C LYS A 317 17.67 -5.95 6.28
N MET A 318 18.13 -4.71 6.10
CA MET A 318 19.34 -4.46 5.28
C MET A 318 20.61 -5.09 5.88
N VAL A 319 20.72 -5.11 7.21
CA VAL A 319 21.82 -5.78 7.90
C VAL A 319 21.72 -7.29 7.71
N ASP A 320 20.56 -7.87 7.91
CA ASP A 320 20.29 -9.31 7.73
C ASP A 320 20.55 -9.76 6.29
N ASP A 321 20.13 -8.97 5.31
CA ASP A 321 20.39 -9.18 3.88
C ASP A 321 21.87 -8.97 3.51
N GLY A 322 22.71 -8.48 4.46
CA GLY A 322 24.13 -8.17 4.26
C GLY A 322 24.39 -7.04 3.26
N LEU A 323 23.39 -6.17 3.06
CA LEU A 323 23.57 -4.99 2.20
C LEU A 323 24.47 -3.95 2.84
N ILE A 324 24.41 -3.81 4.16
CA ILE A 324 25.26 -2.96 4.97
C ILE A 324 25.91 -3.77 6.10
N PRO A 325 27.10 -3.40 6.57
CA PRO A 325 27.79 -4.08 7.68
C PRO A 325 26.99 -4.00 8.99
N ASP A 326 27.07 -5.05 9.80
CA ASP A 326 26.47 -5.15 11.14
C ASP A 326 27.08 -4.18 12.16
N SER A 327 28.25 -3.58 11.85
CA SER A 327 28.88 -2.52 12.65
C SER A 327 28.13 -1.19 12.57
N ILE A 328 27.35 -0.94 11.51
CA ILE A 328 26.47 0.23 11.41
C ILE A 328 25.24 -0.04 12.29
N LYS A 329 24.85 0.93 13.11
CA LYS A 329 23.73 0.78 14.06
C LYS A 329 22.68 1.85 13.83
N CYS A 330 21.40 1.49 14.01
CA CYS A 330 20.29 2.41 13.94
C CYS A 330 19.61 2.52 15.31
N ASP A 331 19.39 3.74 15.77
CA ASP A 331 18.60 4.05 16.97
C ASP A 331 17.42 4.94 16.59
N VAL A 332 16.24 4.66 17.19
CA VAL A 332 14.98 5.34 16.86
C VAL A 332 14.28 5.96 18.08
N PHE A 333 15.03 6.28 19.13
CA PHE A 333 14.42 6.76 20.38
C PHE A 333 13.76 8.13 20.25
N LYS A 334 14.49 9.16 19.89
CA LYS A 334 14.01 10.54 19.71
C LYS A 334 13.97 10.93 18.23
N ASN A 335 15.04 10.64 17.57
CA ASN A 335 15.24 10.79 16.12
C ASN A 335 15.57 9.42 15.55
N VAL A 336 15.67 9.31 14.24
CA VAL A 336 16.32 8.17 13.62
C VAL A 336 17.81 8.53 13.50
N GLU A 337 18.66 7.86 14.27
CA GLU A 337 20.10 8.07 14.30
C GLU A 337 20.79 6.81 13.75
N VAL A 338 21.59 6.98 12.72
CA VAL A 338 22.40 5.90 12.15
C VAL A 338 23.87 6.16 12.43
N ASP A 339 24.45 5.34 13.30
CA ASP A 339 25.88 5.39 13.63
C ASP A 339 26.65 4.60 12.57
N ILE A 340 27.38 5.31 11.73
CA ILE A 340 28.13 4.74 10.62
C ILE A 340 29.61 4.51 10.94
N HIS A 341 30.03 4.78 12.17
CA HIS A 341 31.39 4.64 12.63
C HIS A 341 32.42 5.33 11.70
N LYS A 342 33.15 4.55 10.92
CA LYS A 342 34.22 4.97 10.02
C LYS A 342 33.84 5.04 8.57
N TYR A 343 32.61 4.64 8.24
CA TYR A 343 32.16 4.68 6.85
C TYR A 343 31.85 6.11 6.45
N GLU A 344 32.08 6.42 5.18
CA GLU A 344 31.72 7.73 4.65
C GLU A 344 30.21 7.84 4.44
N PRO A 345 29.60 8.97 4.77
CA PRO A 345 28.17 9.17 4.57
C PRO A 345 27.71 8.91 3.13
N GLU A 346 28.55 9.26 2.15
CA GLU A 346 28.29 9.07 0.72
C GLU A 346 28.16 7.60 0.32
N ASP A 347 28.78 6.69 1.07
CA ASP A 347 28.68 5.25 0.84
C ASP A 347 27.42 4.65 1.48
N VAL A 348 26.97 5.17 2.62
CA VAL A 348 25.85 4.62 3.40
C VAL A 348 24.49 5.20 2.99
N LEU A 349 24.42 6.51 2.74
CA LEU A 349 23.19 7.21 2.39
C LEU A 349 22.43 6.61 1.18
N PRO A 350 23.10 6.17 0.10
CA PRO A 350 22.41 5.52 -1.02
C PRO A 350 21.66 4.26 -0.61
N TYR A 351 22.17 3.49 0.35
CA TYR A 351 21.49 2.30 0.88
C TYR A 351 20.31 2.69 1.76
N LEU A 352 20.49 3.63 2.69
CA LEU A 352 19.42 4.11 3.55
C LEU A 352 18.25 4.64 2.74
N PHE A 353 18.49 5.48 1.74
CA PHE A 353 17.43 6.04 0.90
C PHE A 353 16.81 5.06 -0.11
N SER A 354 17.52 4.00 -0.47
CA SER A 354 17.00 3.00 -1.43
C SER A 354 16.23 1.86 -0.79
N TYR A 355 16.57 1.52 0.46
CA TYR A 355 16.06 0.30 1.09
C TYR A 355 15.25 0.56 2.36
N THR A 356 15.13 1.83 2.81
CA THR A 356 14.29 2.20 3.94
C THR A 356 13.23 3.25 3.53
N PRO A 357 12.17 3.44 4.33
CA PRO A 357 11.17 4.46 4.07
C PRO A 357 11.65 5.89 4.39
N LEU A 358 12.96 6.13 4.64
CA LEU A 358 13.54 7.47 4.69
C LEU A 358 13.39 8.25 3.37
N ARG A 359 13.08 7.53 2.31
CA ARG A 359 12.73 8.07 1.00
C ARG A 359 11.61 7.25 0.39
N GLN A 360 10.55 7.89 -0.07
CA GLN A 360 9.41 7.22 -0.67
C GLN A 360 8.68 8.09 -1.69
N ASN A 361 8.04 7.44 -2.65
CA ASN A 361 7.16 8.10 -3.61
C ASN A 361 5.82 8.46 -2.97
N TYR A 362 5.32 9.67 -3.25
CA TYR A 362 3.96 10.08 -2.98
C TYR A 362 3.18 10.19 -4.30
N HIS A 363 2.03 9.53 -4.37
CA HIS A 363 1.15 9.57 -5.53
C HIS A 363 -0.04 10.47 -5.22
N ALA A 364 -0.01 11.70 -5.72
CA ALA A 364 -1.11 12.64 -5.57
C ALA A 364 -2.30 12.25 -6.46
N SER A 365 -3.48 12.28 -5.85
CA SER A 365 -4.75 11.93 -6.49
C SER A 365 -5.84 12.80 -5.87
N MET A 366 -6.11 13.97 -6.48
CA MET A 366 -6.98 15.01 -5.97
C MET A 366 -8.42 14.80 -6.43
N ALA A 367 -9.06 13.71 -5.97
CA ALA A 367 -10.47 13.49 -6.21
C ALA A 367 -11.35 14.34 -5.28
N ALA A 368 -12.44 14.88 -5.79
CA ALA A 368 -13.36 15.75 -5.06
C ALA A 368 -14.83 15.43 -5.37
N ASN A 369 -15.68 15.56 -4.35
CA ASN A 369 -17.12 15.70 -4.53
C ASN A 369 -17.42 17.13 -4.98
N MET A 370 -18.04 17.26 -6.15
CA MET A 370 -18.40 18.53 -6.76
C MET A 370 -19.80 19.00 -6.35
N PRO A 371 -20.09 20.31 -6.46
CA PRO A 371 -21.43 20.83 -6.13
C PRO A 371 -22.59 20.25 -6.95
N ASP A 372 -22.30 19.75 -8.16
CA ASP A 372 -23.28 19.08 -9.04
C ASP A 372 -23.51 17.61 -8.68
N GLY A 373 -22.83 17.11 -7.64
CA GLY A 373 -22.92 15.74 -7.17
C GLY A 373 -22.02 14.76 -7.93
N THR A 374 -21.17 15.22 -8.84
CA THR A 374 -20.18 14.34 -9.50
C THR A 374 -18.92 14.17 -8.66
N VAL A 375 -18.24 13.05 -8.84
CA VAL A 375 -16.90 12.79 -8.27
C VAL A 375 -15.88 12.80 -9.40
N LYS A 376 -14.90 13.70 -9.33
CA LYS A 376 -13.87 13.82 -10.35
C LYS A 376 -12.52 14.27 -9.77
N PHE A 377 -11.47 14.14 -10.58
CA PHE A 377 -10.18 14.74 -10.25
C PHE A 377 -10.19 16.23 -10.61
N VAL A 378 -9.70 17.04 -9.70
CA VAL A 378 -9.70 18.50 -9.84
C VAL A 378 -8.28 19.06 -9.78
N SER A 379 -8.01 20.11 -10.56
CA SER A 379 -6.79 20.89 -10.44
C SER A 379 -6.80 21.75 -9.17
N ALA A 380 -5.65 22.23 -8.75
CA ALA A 380 -5.56 23.17 -7.63
C ALA A 380 -6.33 24.47 -7.89
N VAL A 381 -6.30 24.95 -9.13
CA VAL A 381 -7.04 26.14 -9.55
C VAL A 381 -8.54 25.91 -9.48
N GLU A 382 -9.02 24.79 -10.00
CA GLU A 382 -10.43 24.42 -9.95
C GLU A 382 -10.94 24.30 -8.50
N ALA A 383 -10.17 23.63 -7.64
CA ALA A 383 -10.52 23.48 -6.23
C ALA A 383 -10.64 24.84 -5.51
N VAL A 384 -9.71 25.78 -5.76
CA VAL A 384 -9.76 27.11 -5.16
C VAL A 384 -10.92 27.94 -5.73
N MET A 385 -11.21 27.83 -7.03
CA MET A 385 -12.35 28.55 -7.63
C MET A 385 -13.68 28.06 -7.08
N GLU A 386 -13.88 26.74 -6.92
CA GLU A 386 -15.10 26.21 -6.30
C GLU A 386 -15.26 26.70 -4.85
N TRP A 387 -14.16 26.78 -4.11
CA TRP A 387 -14.18 27.36 -2.77
C TRP A 387 -14.53 28.87 -2.79
N ILE A 388 -13.96 29.66 -3.70
CA ILE A 388 -14.28 31.09 -3.87
C ILE A 388 -15.77 31.28 -4.15
N ASP A 389 -16.32 30.51 -5.11
CA ASP A 389 -17.73 30.59 -5.49
C ASP A 389 -18.65 30.13 -4.36
N HIS A 390 -18.23 29.12 -3.60
CA HIS A 390 -18.94 28.72 -2.39
C HIS A 390 -18.95 29.86 -1.35
N ARG A 391 -17.81 30.48 -1.07
CA ARG A 391 -17.71 31.61 -0.13
C ARG A 391 -18.56 32.80 -0.57
N ARG A 392 -18.52 33.19 -1.85
CA ARG A 392 -19.38 34.26 -2.40
C ARG A 392 -20.85 33.99 -2.13
N ARG A 393 -21.31 32.75 -2.41
CA ARG A 393 -22.71 32.37 -2.13
C ARG A 393 -23.02 32.43 -0.65
N THR A 394 -22.14 31.91 0.19
CA THR A 394 -22.31 31.87 1.65
C THR A 394 -22.40 33.28 2.23
N ILE A 395 -21.45 34.16 1.92
CA ILE A 395 -21.41 35.53 2.41
C ILE A 395 -22.66 36.30 1.96
N ARG A 396 -23.05 36.18 0.67
CA ARG A 396 -24.23 36.87 0.13
C ARG A 396 -25.52 36.41 0.79
N ASN A 397 -25.72 35.10 0.97
CA ASN A 397 -26.91 34.53 1.60
C ASN A 397 -27.00 34.95 3.08
N ALA A 398 -25.88 34.83 3.81
CA ALA A 398 -25.82 35.28 5.19
C ALA A 398 -26.11 36.78 5.31
N SER A 399 -25.61 37.60 4.40
CA SER A 399 -25.89 39.05 4.37
C SER A 399 -27.34 39.33 4.11
N ARG A 400 -28.02 38.64 3.17
CA ARG A 400 -29.47 38.80 2.95
C ARG A 400 -30.28 38.50 4.21
N SER A 401 -29.94 37.43 4.90
CA SER A 401 -30.61 37.04 6.15
C SER A 401 -30.33 38.03 7.28
N LYS A 402 -29.09 38.54 7.40
CA LYS A 402 -28.74 39.61 8.35
C LYS A 402 -29.54 40.86 8.08
N VAL A 403 -29.58 41.33 6.83
CA VAL A 403 -30.36 42.53 6.42
C VAL A 403 -31.84 42.34 6.78
N ALA A 404 -32.43 41.19 6.45
CA ALA A 404 -33.83 40.93 6.77
C ALA A 404 -34.09 40.94 8.29
N ALA A 405 -33.23 40.26 9.07
CA ALA A 405 -33.36 40.23 10.52
C ALA A 405 -33.19 41.61 11.17
N TRP A 406 -32.17 42.35 10.74
CA TRP A 406 -31.91 43.69 11.30
C TRP A 406 -32.93 44.76 10.86
N ASN A 407 -33.48 44.65 9.64
CA ASN A 407 -34.63 45.50 9.25
C ASN A 407 -35.85 45.23 10.13
N GLY A 408 -36.11 43.96 10.47
CA GLY A 408 -37.18 43.61 11.43
C GLY A 408 -36.88 44.17 12.84
N GLU A 409 -35.64 44.05 13.33
CA GLU A 409 -35.23 44.63 14.61
C GLU A 409 -35.32 46.15 14.60
N ARG A 410 -34.85 46.81 13.52
CA ARG A 410 -34.91 48.24 13.35
C ARG A 410 -36.35 48.77 13.36
N SER A 411 -37.23 48.12 12.58
CA SER A 411 -38.67 48.43 12.55
C SER A 411 -39.30 48.31 13.93
N ASN A 412 -39.00 47.29 14.72
CA ASN A 412 -39.51 47.14 16.07
C ASN A 412 -39.00 48.23 17.03
N LEU A 413 -37.75 48.71 16.82
CA LEU A 413 -37.18 49.80 17.60
C LEU A 413 -37.79 51.16 17.21
N GLU A 414 -38.04 51.41 15.90
CA GLU A 414 -38.71 52.57 15.38
C GLU A 414 -40.14 52.67 15.92
N ILE A 415 -40.86 51.53 15.92
CA ILE A 415 -42.22 51.45 16.52
C ILE A 415 -42.14 51.69 18.04
N THR A 416 -41.13 51.22 18.74
CA THR A 416 -40.93 51.46 20.17
C THR A 416 -40.64 52.95 20.43
N LEU A 417 -39.88 53.60 19.55
CA LEU A 417 -39.58 55.00 19.62
C LEU A 417 -40.86 55.81 19.47
N LEU A 418 -41.68 55.46 18.45
CA LEU A 418 -43.00 56.08 18.23
C LEU A 418 -43.91 55.93 19.46
N ALA A 419 -43.89 54.78 20.10
CA ALA A 419 -44.64 54.56 21.36
C ALA A 419 -44.15 55.45 22.52
N ILE A 420 -42.84 55.73 22.61
CA ILE A 420 -42.28 56.64 23.61
C ILE A 420 -42.72 58.07 23.37
N GLU A 421 -42.75 58.47 22.13
CA GLU A 421 -43.17 59.83 21.75
C GLU A 421 -44.66 60.13 22.05
N HIS A 422 -45.49 59.04 21.87
CA HIS A 422 -46.95 59.17 22.11
C HIS A 422 -47.39 58.49 23.43
N ALA A 423 -46.51 58.31 24.38
CA ALA A 423 -46.72 57.49 25.57
C ALA A 423 -47.94 57.92 26.40
N ARG A 424 -48.15 59.27 26.55
CA ARG A 424 -49.29 59.79 27.32
C ARG A 424 -50.60 59.36 26.62
N TRP A 425 -50.70 59.63 25.35
CA TRP A 425 -51.91 59.29 24.57
C TRP A 425 -52.15 57.80 24.49
N LEU A 426 -51.15 56.96 24.28
CA LEU A 426 -51.27 55.54 24.30
C LEU A 426 -51.80 54.98 25.63
N THR A 427 -51.42 55.59 26.74
CA THR A 427 -51.91 55.23 28.06
C THR A 427 -53.37 55.54 28.20
N GLU A 428 -53.81 56.77 27.74
CA GLU A 428 -55.20 57.23 27.77
C GLU A 428 -56.10 56.25 26.94
N VAL A 429 -55.77 56.01 25.68
CA VAL A 429 -56.50 55.06 24.79
C VAL A 429 -56.57 53.68 25.33
N SER A 430 -55.47 53.13 25.88
CA SER A 430 -55.47 51.75 26.47
C SER A 430 -56.36 51.60 27.72
N LEU A 431 -56.69 52.77 28.38
CA LEU A 431 -57.58 52.76 29.55
C LEU A 431 -59.06 52.98 29.21
N GLU A 432 -59.34 53.71 28.07
CA GLU A 432 -60.67 54.15 27.70
C GLU A 432 -61.32 53.19 26.67
N GLU A 433 -60.55 52.43 25.88
CA GLU A 433 -61.06 51.59 24.78
C GLU A 433 -60.93 50.10 25.07
N GLU A 434 -61.99 49.31 24.73
CA GLU A 434 -61.94 47.87 24.86
C GLU A 434 -61.02 47.16 23.83
N ASP A 435 -60.92 47.73 22.62
CA ASP A 435 -59.97 47.28 21.56
C ASP A 435 -59.18 48.50 21.06
N PRO A 436 -58.04 48.87 21.70
CA PRO A 436 -57.26 50.07 21.35
C PRO A 436 -56.41 49.89 20.07
N ALA A 437 -56.19 48.66 19.58
CA ALA A 437 -55.24 48.37 18.48
C ALA A 437 -55.65 49.02 17.15
N PRO A 438 -56.89 49.01 16.68
CA PRO A 438 -57.30 49.73 15.45
C PRO A 438 -57.12 51.25 15.54
N ILE A 439 -57.41 51.81 16.68
CA ILE A 439 -57.29 53.28 16.92
C ILE A 439 -55.85 53.71 16.90
N VAL A 440 -54.98 52.89 17.52
CA VAL A 440 -53.51 53.14 17.54
C VAL A 440 -52.96 52.99 16.14
N ALA A 441 -53.39 51.98 15.39
CA ALA A 441 -52.93 51.71 14.03
C ALA A 441 -53.26 52.93 13.10
N GLU A 442 -54.50 53.42 13.14
CA GLU A 442 -54.96 54.51 12.31
C GLU A 442 -54.24 55.88 12.67
N LYS A 443 -54.12 56.20 13.92
CA LYS A 443 -53.48 57.41 14.38
C LYS A 443 -52.01 57.49 14.12
N LEU A 444 -51.27 56.40 14.31
CA LEU A 444 -49.83 56.33 14.14
C LEU A 444 -49.40 55.90 12.73
N GLU A 445 -50.36 55.69 11.83
CA GLU A 445 -50.13 55.21 10.45
C GLU A 445 -49.29 53.94 10.38
N ILE A 446 -49.57 52.99 11.29
CA ILE A 446 -48.88 51.71 11.39
C ILE A 446 -49.83 50.54 11.17
N THR A 447 -49.30 49.35 10.96
CA THR A 447 -50.14 48.14 10.82
C THR A 447 -50.82 47.76 12.16
N GLN A 448 -51.91 47.05 12.08
CA GLN A 448 -52.63 46.58 13.27
C GLN A 448 -51.76 45.62 14.14
N GLU A 449 -50.89 44.83 13.50
CA GLU A 449 -49.95 43.98 14.17
C GLU A 449 -48.87 44.81 14.94
N GLN A 450 -48.40 45.92 14.33
CA GLN A 450 -47.47 46.83 14.95
C GLN A 450 -48.11 47.59 16.11
N ALA A 451 -49.38 47.98 16.00
CA ALA A 451 -50.14 48.57 17.07
C ALA A 451 -50.30 47.60 18.27
N GLN A 452 -50.66 46.35 17.97
CA GLN A 452 -50.73 45.31 19.00
C GLN A 452 -49.35 45.09 19.67
N TYR A 453 -48.26 45.06 18.89
CA TYR A 453 -46.91 44.97 19.45
C TYR A 453 -46.57 46.13 20.43
N ILE A 454 -46.96 47.36 20.11
CA ILE A 454 -46.83 48.53 21.02
C ILE A 454 -47.56 48.28 22.33
N LEU A 455 -48.81 47.85 22.24
CA LEU A 455 -49.67 47.62 23.42
C LEU A 455 -49.16 46.46 24.29
N ASP A 456 -48.70 45.37 23.69
CA ASP A 456 -48.26 44.15 24.41
C ASP A 456 -46.86 44.32 25.03
N LYS A 457 -45.94 44.97 24.35
CA LYS A 457 -44.52 45.03 24.70
C LYS A 457 -44.07 46.29 25.40
N THR A 458 -44.87 47.40 25.36
CA THR A 458 -44.48 48.69 25.92
C THR A 458 -44.89 48.77 27.36
N THR A 459 -43.98 48.70 28.31
CA THR A 459 -44.20 48.91 29.74
C THR A 459 -43.76 50.32 30.16
N PHE A 460 -44.36 50.90 31.20
CA PHE A 460 -44.03 52.26 31.71
C PHE A 460 -42.53 52.47 31.98
N THR A 461 -41.82 51.41 32.40
CA THR A 461 -40.37 51.48 32.60
C THR A 461 -39.55 51.64 31.35
N LYS A 462 -40.16 51.34 30.17
CA LYS A 462 -39.54 51.45 28.85
C LYS A 462 -39.73 52.83 28.18
N LEU A 463 -40.52 53.70 28.76
CA LEU A 463 -40.90 55.01 28.22
C LEU A 463 -40.05 56.17 28.75
N SER A 464 -38.78 55.97 29.16
CA SER A 464 -37.89 57.01 29.69
C SER A 464 -37.08 57.70 28.59
N GLN A 465 -36.77 59.00 28.80
CA GLN A 465 -35.96 59.79 27.86
C GLN A 465 -34.56 59.28 27.64
N SER A 466 -33.94 58.74 28.69
CA SER A 466 -32.62 58.07 28.56
C SER A 466 -32.64 56.84 27.64
N ARG A 467 -33.77 56.14 27.61
CA ARG A 467 -33.97 54.99 26.74
C ARG A 467 -34.22 55.41 25.29
N LYS A 468 -34.89 56.54 25.06
CA LYS A 468 -35.07 57.09 23.71
C LYS A 468 -33.74 57.30 23.02
N GLN A 469 -32.74 57.93 23.65
CA GLN A 469 -31.41 58.14 23.13
C GLN A 469 -30.64 56.82 22.89
N SER A 470 -30.87 55.83 23.73
CA SER A 470 -30.25 54.52 23.56
C SER A 470 -30.84 53.77 22.36
N ILE A 471 -32.18 53.88 22.11
CA ILE A 471 -32.85 53.31 20.94
C ILE A 471 -32.43 53.98 19.65
N GLU A 472 -32.41 55.32 19.64
CA GLU A 472 -31.96 56.12 18.49
C GLU A 472 -30.54 55.69 18.07
N ARG A 473 -29.60 55.60 19.01
CA ARG A 473 -28.23 55.12 18.75
C ARG A 473 -28.22 53.73 18.17
N LYS A 474 -29.05 52.82 18.70
CA LYS A 474 -29.13 51.45 18.21
C LYS A 474 -29.74 51.34 16.81
N ILE A 475 -30.71 52.22 16.48
CA ILE A 475 -31.25 52.36 15.12
C ILE A 475 -30.15 52.77 14.14
N ASP A 476 -29.36 53.80 14.51
CA ASP A 476 -28.24 54.28 13.68
C ASP A 476 -27.20 53.17 13.48
N GLU A 477 -26.80 52.45 14.54
CA GLU A 477 -25.87 51.28 14.46
C GLU A 477 -26.41 50.17 13.54
N LEU A 478 -27.73 49.88 13.59
CA LEU A 478 -28.36 48.93 12.71
C LEU A 478 -28.42 49.40 11.27
N ALA A 479 -28.68 50.70 11.04
CA ALA A 479 -28.70 51.27 9.72
C ALA A 479 -27.34 51.15 9.01
N GLU A 480 -26.24 51.44 9.71
CA GLU A 480 -24.88 51.23 9.17
C GLU A 480 -24.60 49.77 8.82
N LYS A 481 -25.00 48.82 9.70
CA LYS A 481 -24.84 47.37 9.44
C LYS A 481 -25.69 46.90 8.27
N ILE A 482 -26.93 47.39 8.18
CA ILE A 482 -27.84 47.07 7.06
C ILE A 482 -27.25 47.55 5.75
N ASP A 483 -26.79 48.84 5.69
CA ASP A 483 -26.18 49.38 4.49
C ASP A 483 -24.95 48.61 4.03
N PHE A 484 -24.04 48.28 4.94
CA PHE A 484 -22.86 47.45 4.66
C PHE A 484 -23.24 46.10 4.06
N HIS A 485 -24.15 45.36 4.69
CA HIS A 485 -24.55 44.02 4.21
C HIS A 485 -25.45 44.09 2.97
N GLN A 486 -26.20 45.18 2.77
CA GLN A 486 -26.96 45.43 1.54
C GLN A 486 -26.03 45.64 0.34
N GLN A 487 -24.93 46.39 0.51
CA GLN A 487 -23.88 46.51 -0.51
C GLN A 487 -23.27 45.18 -0.88
N ILE A 488 -23.02 44.26 0.10
CA ILE A 488 -22.54 42.90 -0.17
C ILE A 488 -23.57 42.12 -1.02
N VAL A 489 -24.85 42.33 -0.82
CA VAL A 489 -25.90 41.64 -1.59
C VAL A 489 -25.98 42.14 -3.02
N ASP A 490 -25.89 43.45 -3.22
CA ASP A 490 -26.21 44.11 -4.48
C ASP A 490 -24.99 44.32 -5.39
N ASP A 491 -23.78 44.46 -4.82
CA ASP A 491 -22.55 44.75 -5.53
C ASP A 491 -21.55 43.58 -5.43
N ASN A 492 -21.20 42.99 -6.60
CA ASN A 492 -20.22 41.89 -6.68
C ASN A 492 -18.79 42.33 -6.34
N ASP A 493 -18.41 43.56 -6.68
CA ASP A 493 -17.07 44.09 -6.42
C ASP A 493 -16.89 44.33 -4.91
N PHE A 494 -17.94 44.81 -4.24
CA PHE A 494 -17.96 44.95 -2.79
C PHE A 494 -17.93 43.59 -2.07
N LEU A 495 -18.66 42.62 -2.55
CA LEU A 495 -18.60 41.23 -2.05
C LEU A 495 -17.19 40.64 -2.19
N ASP A 496 -16.55 40.81 -3.35
CA ASP A 496 -15.20 40.29 -3.59
C ASP A 496 -14.15 41.05 -2.73
N ALA A 497 -14.33 42.33 -2.47
CA ALA A 497 -13.49 43.08 -1.53
C ALA A 497 -13.62 42.53 -0.10
N GLU A 498 -14.85 42.23 0.34
CA GLU A 498 -15.10 41.61 1.67
C GLU A 498 -14.48 40.19 1.76
N LEU A 499 -14.65 39.34 0.74
CA LEU A 499 -14.00 38.03 0.67
C LEU A 499 -12.47 38.18 0.69
N GLY A 500 -11.91 39.16 -0.01
CA GLY A 500 -10.48 39.50 0.03
C GLY A 500 -9.99 39.86 1.42
N ARG A 501 -10.81 40.65 2.18
CA ARG A 501 -10.54 40.98 3.58
C ARG A 501 -10.53 39.73 4.47
N GLN A 502 -11.50 38.82 4.30
CA GLN A 502 -11.58 37.58 5.03
C GLN A 502 -10.39 36.66 4.71
N ILE A 503 -10.00 36.50 3.44
CA ILE A 503 -8.79 35.75 3.03
C ILE A 503 -7.55 36.33 3.74
N SER A 504 -7.42 37.64 3.82
CA SER A 504 -6.29 38.30 4.48
C SER A 504 -6.27 38.06 5.99
N SER A 505 -7.44 38.07 6.63
CA SER A 505 -7.60 37.75 8.06
C SER A 505 -7.23 36.30 8.37
N VAL A 506 -7.77 35.34 7.60
CA VAL A 506 -7.46 33.89 7.71
C VAL A 506 -5.96 33.65 7.50
N LYS A 507 -5.36 34.30 6.48
CA LYS A 507 -3.92 34.22 6.24
C LYS A 507 -3.09 34.74 7.41
N LYS A 508 -3.49 35.84 8.01
CA LYS A 508 -2.80 36.38 9.20
C LYS A 508 -2.88 35.45 10.40
N LYS A 509 -4.02 34.74 10.55
CA LYS A 509 -4.26 33.85 11.71
C LYS A 509 -3.60 32.48 11.56
N PHE A 510 -3.61 31.89 10.37
CA PHE A 510 -3.19 30.51 10.11
C PHE A 510 -1.98 30.38 9.19
N GLY A 511 -1.53 31.46 8.57
CA GLY A 511 -0.38 31.44 7.65
C GLY A 511 0.96 31.29 8.36
N TYR A 512 1.88 30.58 7.72
CA TYR A 512 3.27 30.41 8.16
C TYR A 512 4.21 30.28 6.95
N SER A 513 5.52 30.34 7.20
CA SER A 513 6.53 30.15 6.16
C SER A 513 6.63 28.68 5.75
N ARG A 514 6.87 28.42 4.46
CA ARG A 514 7.08 27.06 3.94
C ARG A 514 8.13 26.31 4.73
N LYS A 515 7.87 25.04 5.01
CA LYS A 515 8.77 24.13 5.75
C LYS A 515 9.48 23.15 4.83
N CYS A 516 8.77 22.54 3.89
CA CYS A 516 9.35 21.57 2.94
C CYS A 516 10.16 22.29 1.86
N VAL A 517 11.28 21.67 1.46
CA VAL A 517 12.14 22.18 0.39
C VAL A 517 11.81 21.46 -0.90
N ILE A 518 11.39 22.21 -1.93
CA ILE A 518 11.17 21.66 -3.27
C ILE A 518 12.52 21.68 -4.01
N ARG A 519 12.92 20.49 -4.50
CA ARG A 519 14.14 20.28 -5.28
C ARG A 519 13.81 19.81 -6.68
N SER A 520 14.64 20.18 -7.64
CA SER A 520 14.52 19.67 -9.00
C SER A 520 14.93 18.19 -9.08
N PHE A 521 14.49 17.50 -10.12
CA PHE A 521 14.88 16.11 -10.40
C PHE A 521 16.40 15.94 -10.54
N ASP A 522 17.09 16.93 -11.13
CA ASP A 522 18.55 16.87 -11.34
C ASP A 522 19.36 16.98 -10.04
N GLU A 523 18.78 17.55 -8.99
CA GLU A 523 19.37 17.61 -7.65
C GLU A 523 19.27 16.26 -6.90
N ASP A 524 18.54 15.29 -7.43
CA ASP A 524 18.37 13.98 -6.84
C ASP A 524 19.59 13.08 -7.07
N VAL A 525 20.53 13.13 -6.16
CA VAL A 525 21.76 12.31 -6.20
C VAL A 525 21.54 10.84 -5.81
N TYR A 526 20.42 10.51 -5.15
CA TYR A 526 20.10 9.16 -4.66
C TYR A 526 19.07 8.41 -5.54
N ARG A 527 18.83 8.87 -6.75
CA ARG A 527 17.87 8.24 -7.68
C ARG A 527 18.29 6.86 -8.16
N VAL A 528 19.59 6.58 -8.17
CA VAL A 528 20.13 5.29 -8.59
C VAL A 528 20.28 4.38 -7.39
N ARG A 529 19.56 3.26 -7.42
CA ARG A 529 19.64 2.26 -6.36
C ARG A 529 20.97 1.54 -6.40
N PRO A 530 21.73 1.46 -5.27
CA PRO A 530 22.96 0.69 -5.22
C PRO A 530 22.71 -0.80 -5.46
N LYS A 531 23.59 -1.45 -6.18
CA LYS A 531 23.52 -2.89 -6.46
C LYS A 531 24.52 -3.67 -5.61
N GLY A 532 24.01 -4.68 -4.92
CA GLY A 532 24.81 -5.56 -4.08
C GLY A 532 25.24 -4.93 -2.73
N PRO A 533 26.07 -5.61 -1.94
CA PRO A 533 26.50 -5.16 -0.63
C PRO A 533 27.45 -3.96 -0.69
N MET A 534 27.38 -3.08 0.32
CA MET A 534 28.22 -1.88 0.47
C MET A 534 29.70 -2.24 0.59
N VAL A 535 29.99 -3.26 1.41
CA VAL A 535 31.34 -3.80 1.57
C VAL A 535 31.35 -5.18 0.95
N LYS A 536 32.13 -5.37 -0.09
CA LYS A 536 32.42 -6.69 -0.63
C LYS A 536 33.42 -7.38 0.33
N GLU A 537 32.90 -8.14 1.31
CA GLU A 537 33.75 -9.06 2.02
C GLU A 537 34.41 -10.00 1.00
N PRO A 538 35.70 -10.33 1.15
CA PRO A 538 36.30 -11.34 0.30
C PRO A 538 35.50 -12.63 0.45
N PRO A 539 35.07 -13.24 -0.66
CA PRO A 539 34.20 -14.41 -0.60
C PRO A 539 34.87 -15.54 0.16
N LYS A 540 34.20 -16.04 1.19
CA LYS A 540 34.66 -17.22 1.96
C LYS A 540 34.52 -18.45 1.06
N LYS A 541 35.58 -19.23 0.91
CA LYS A 541 35.59 -20.49 0.15
C LYS A 541 35.00 -21.59 1.01
N GLY A 542 34.18 -22.46 0.41
CA GLY A 542 33.58 -23.59 1.07
C GLY A 542 32.98 -24.56 0.07
N PHE A 543 32.17 -25.49 0.55
CA PHE A 543 31.46 -26.47 -0.26
C PHE A 543 29.96 -26.39 0.03
N LEU A 544 29.15 -26.48 -1.02
CA LEU A 544 27.75 -26.78 -0.89
C LEU A 544 27.56 -28.28 -0.97
N ALA A 545 27.17 -28.90 0.12
CA ALA A 545 26.75 -30.28 0.16
C ALA A 545 25.29 -30.40 -0.22
N VAL A 546 24.95 -31.25 -1.19
CA VAL A 546 23.58 -31.44 -1.72
C VAL A 546 23.18 -32.89 -1.53
N GLY A 547 22.06 -33.13 -0.88
CA GLY A 547 21.45 -34.42 -0.68
C GLY A 547 20.45 -34.79 -1.78
N GLU A 548 19.99 -36.05 -1.80
CA GLU A 548 19.13 -36.63 -2.85
C GLU A 548 17.76 -35.92 -2.98
N ARG A 549 17.23 -35.40 -1.89
CA ARG A 549 15.93 -34.70 -1.87
C ARG A 549 16.06 -33.18 -1.89
N GLY A 550 17.14 -32.64 -2.45
CA GLY A 550 17.41 -31.23 -2.50
C GLY A 550 17.84 -30.61 -1.15
N ASN A 551 18.16 -31.42 -0.17
CA ASN A 551 18.77 -30.99 1.08
C ASN A 551 20.09 -30.31 0.80
N ILE A 552 20.36 -29.17 1.44
CA ILE A 552 21.58 -28.40 1.24
C ILE A 552 22.26 -28.05 2.55
N ARG A 553 23.59 -28.01 2.54
CA ARG A 553 24.38 -27.55 3.67
C ARG A 553 25.63 -26.84 3.18
N TRP A 554 25.94 -25.71 3.80
CA TRP A 554 27.20 -25.03 3.58
C TRP A 554 28.27 -25.53 4.55
N VAL A 555 29.39 -26.01 4.02
CA VAL A 555 30.52 -26.50 4.78
C VAL A 555 31.74 -25.64 4.48
N PHE A 556 32.42 -25.16 5.54
CA PHE A 556 33.68 -24.43 5.41
C PHE A 556 34.82 -25.39 5.11
N ARG A 557 35.79 -24.97 4.27
CA ARG A 557 36.91 -25.76 3.79
C ARG A 557 37.72 -26.42 4.92
N ASP A 558 37.79 -25.84 6.10
CA ASP A 558 38.63 -26.30 7.20
C ASP A 558 38.01 -27.48 8.01
N ASN A 559 36.74 -27.83 7.75
CA ASN A 559 35.99 -28.78 8.59
C ASN A 559 35.35 -29.96 7.82
N ILE A 560 35.63 -30.10 6.52
CA ILE A 560 34.89 -31.04 5.64
C ILE A 560 34.86 -32.46 6.20
N ALA A 561 36.00 -33.02 6.59
CA ALA A 561 36.08 -34.41 7.06
C ALA A 561 35.35 -34.66 8.38
N ARG A 562 35.19 -33.64 9.23
CA ARG A 562 34.52 -33.75 10.52
C ARG A 562 33.03 -33.55 10.43
N GLU A 563 32.58 -32.70 9.50
CA GLU A 563 31.18 -32.26 9.39
C GLU A 563 30.34 -33.17 8.50
N LEU A 564 30.94 -33.98 7.61
CA LEU A 564 30.22 -34.84 6.65
C LEU A 564 30.10 -36.31 7.08
N ASN A 565 30.70 -36.71 8.18
CA ASN A 565 30.73 -38.13 8.60
C ASN A 565 29.35 -38.74 8.93
N ASP A 566 28.34 -37.88 9.20
CA ASP A 566 27.03 -38.32 9.65
C ASP A 566 25.87 -37.97 8.68
N ASP A 567 26.17 -37.30 7.54
CA ASP A 567 25.14 -36.78 6.64
C ASP A 567 25.13 -37.44 5.26
N PHE A 568 23.96 -37.66 4.69
CA PHE A 568 23.74 -38.27 3.38
C PHE A 568 23.77 -37.26 2.25
N PHE A 569 24.95 -36.84 1.83
CA PHE A 569 25.14 -35.96 0.68
C PHE A 569 25.54 -36.72 -0.56
N THR A 570 24.88 -36.44 -1.66
CA THR A 570 25.14 -37.06 -2.97
C THR A 570 26.13 -36.27 -3.80
N ARG A 571 26.31 -35.02 -3.50
CA ARG A 571 27.18 -34.11 -4.26
C ARG A 571 27.79 -32.99 -3.39
N LEU A 572 29.09 -32.73 -3.61
CA LEU A 572 29.82 -31.63 -3.04
C LEU A 572 30.21 -30.65 -4.15
N VAL A 573 29.81 -29.39 -4.04
CA VAL A 573 30.10 -28.35 -5.03
C VAL A 573 30.99 -27.33 -4.39
N ALA A 574 32.23 -27.20 -4.88
CA ALA A 574 33.13 -26.12 -4.45
C ALA A 574 32.55 -24.77 -4.84
N THR A 575 32.41 -23.88 -3.88
CA THR A 575 31.70 -22.60 -4.08
C THR A 575 32.19 -21.52 -3.11
N THR A 576 31.59 -20.35 -3.17
CA THR A 576 31.96 -19.21 -2.31
C THR A 576 30.73 -18.57 -1.68
N SER A 577 30.91 -17.85 -0.57
CA SER A 577 29.80 -17.12 0.09
C SER A 577 29.15 -16.04 -0.75
N ALA A 578 29.77 -15.64 -1.87
CA ALA A 578 29.23 -14.63 -2.79
C ALA A 578 28.24 -15.21 -3.82
N GLU A 579 28.16 -16.54 -3.93
CA GLU A 579 27.30 -17.21 -4.87
C GLU A 579 25.83 -17.28 -4.40
N SER A 580 24.96 -17.63 -5.32
CA SER A 580 23.55 -17.94 -5.05
C SER A 580 23.31 -19.42 -5.31
N ILE A 581 22.33 -19.97 -4.62
CA ILE A 581 21.78 -21.31 -4.83
C ILE A 581 20.49 -21.17 -5.62
N TYR A 582 20.32 -22.00 -6.63
CA TYR A 582 19.08 -22.10 -7.42
C TYR A 582 18.49 -23.48 -7.21
N THR A 583 17.21 -23.53 -6.89
CA THR A 583 16.49 -24.80 -6.70
C THR A 583 15.41 -24.95 -7.77
N VAL A 584 15.14 -26.19 -8.18
CA VAL A 584 14.07 -26.52 -9.12
C VAL A 584 13.16 -27.57 -8.49
N SER A 585 11.85 -27.31 -8.42
CA SER A 585 10.87 -28.23 -7.83
C SER A 585 10.17 -29.11 -8.88
N ASN A 586 9.54 -30.19 -8.40
CA ASN A 586 8.70 -31.10 -9.21
C ASN A 586 7.46 -30.38 -9.78
N PHE A 587 7.06 -29.25 -9.20
CA PHE A 587 6.00 -28.38 -9.72
C PHE A 587 6.51 -27.37 -10.77
N GLY A 588 7.80 -27.41 -11.10
CA GLY A 588 8.40 -26.54 -12.09
C GLY A 588 8.62 -25.11 -11.59
N PHE A 589 8.79 -24.92 -10.29
CA PHE A 589 9.22 -23.66 -9.75
C PHE A 589 10.75 -23.57 -9.65
N VAL A 590 11.29 -22.39 -9.92
CA VAL A 590 12.68 -22.05 -9.63
C VAL A 590 12.71 -21.03 -8.51
N SER A 591 13.59 -21.21 -7.53
CA SER A 591 13.87 -20.20 -6.50
C SER A 591 15.35 -19.86 -6.45
N ARG A 592 15.68 -18.69 -5.91
CA ARG A 592 17.05 -18.21 -5.70
C ARG A 592 17.27 -17.91 -4.24
N ILE A 593 18.34 -18.45 -3.66
CA ILE A 593 18.72 -18.31 -2.26
C ILE A 593 20.16 -17.80 -2.19
N PRO A 594 20.49 -16.79 -1.35
CA PRO A 594 21.89 -16.42 -1.12
C PRO A 594 22.64 -17.57 -0.45
N MET A 595 23.88 -17.86 -0.86
CA MET A 595 24.71 -18.90 -0.26
C MET A 595 24.90 -18.72 1.26
N LYS A 596 24.92 -17.50 1.75
CA LYS A 596 25.03 -17.20 3.18
C LYS A 596 23.85 -17.68 4.03
N GLU A 597 22.67 -17.90 3.41
CA GLU A 597 21.47 -18.45 4.06
C GLU A 597 21.43 -19.98 4.08
N ALA A 598 22.35 -20.63 3.38
CA ALA A 598 22.46 -22.08 3.46
C ALA A 598 22.78 -22.50 4.90
N PRO A 599 22.11 -23.54 5.43
CA PRO A 599 22.32 -24.02 6.79
C PRO A 599 23.79 -24.41 7.04
N ARG A 600 24.31 -24.10 8.23
CA ARG A 600 25.70 -24.38 8.62
C ARG A 600 25.83 -25.57 9.58
N GLU A 601 24.76 -25.93 10.28
CA GLU A 601 24.74 -27.01 11.26
C GLU A 601 23.73 -28.09 10.88
N ALA A 602 24.09 -29.37 11.10
CA ALA A 602 23.17 -30.46 10.95
C ALA A 602 22.25 -30.55 12.18
N THR A 603 21.18 -29.80 12.15
CA THR A 603 20.10 -29.91 13.14
C THR A 603 18.91 -30.57 12.48
N SER A 604 18.78 -31.90 12.62
CA SER A 604 17.64 -32.70 12.21
C SER A 604 17.28 -32.75 10.70
N ILE A 605 16.72 -33.86 10.31
CA ILE A 605 16.30 -34.31 8.97
C ILE A 605 15.20 -33.44 8.32
N GLU A 606 14.62 -32.50 9.03
CA GLU A 606 13.68 -31.51 8.51
C GLU A 606 14.41 -30.27 7.97
N TRP A 607 15.07 -30.46 6.87
CA TRP A 607 15.64 -29.37 6.10
C TRP A 607 14.54 -28.68 5.31
N HIS A 608 13.76 -27.92 6.01
CA HIS A 608 12.96 -26.91 5.34
C HIS A 608 13.94 -25.93 4.70
N MET A 609 13.65 -25.50 3.51
CA MET A 609 14.34 -24.36 2.90
C MET A 609 14.08 -23.16 3.78
N VAL A 610 14.98 -23.00 4.75
CA VAL A 610 14.80 -22.14 5.90
C VAL A 610 14.74 -20.71 5.46
N ASN A 611 13.66 -20.04 5.82
CA ASN A 611 13.53 -18.59 5.95
C ASN A 611 13.71 -17.71 4.69
N SER A 612 13.67 -18.28 3.50
CA SER A 612 13.59 -17.46 2.28
C SER A 612 12.19 -16.83 2.03
N GLY A 613 11.24 -17.05 2.95
CA GLY A 613 9.83 -16.69 2.74
C GLY A 613 9.10 -17.56 1.72
N TYR A 614 9.70 -18.67 1.32
CA TYR A 614 9.17 -19.62 0.37
C TYR A 614 8.84 -20.94 1.10
N GLU A 615 7.56 -21.23 1.24
CA GLU A 615 7.07 -22.53 1.72
C GLU A 615 6.78 -23.43 0.52
N LEU A 616 7.19 -24.71 0.60
CA LEU A 616 6.82 -25.70 -0.40
C LEU A 616 5.32 -25.98 -0.31
N ASP A 617 4.65 -26.02 -1.46
CA ASP A 617 3.25 -26.43 -1.52
C ASP A 617 3.09 -27.91 -1.17
N GLN A 618 1.90 -28.34 -0.78
CA GLN A 618 1.65 -29.74 -0.43
C GLN A 618 1.96 -30.68 -1.61
N GLY A 619 2.94 -31.56 -1.46
CA GLY A 619 3.42 -32.48 -2.50
C GLY A 619 4.49 -31.86 -3.41
N GLU A 620 4.96 -30.64 -3.13
CA GLU A 620 6.09 -30.03 -3.83
C GLU A 620 7.41 -30.54 -3.22
N GLU A 621 8.33 -30.99 -4.09
CA GLU A 621 9.66 -31.50 -3.72
C GLU A 621 10.73 -30.84 -4.58
N ILE A 622 11.90 -30.59 -4.00
CA ILE A 622 13.05 -30.05 -4.74
C ILE A 622 13.75 -31.22 -5.48
N LEU A 623 13.84 -31.07 -6.80
CA LEU A 623 14.49 -32.10 -7.67
C LEU A 623 15.95 -31.83 -7.94
N SER A 624 16.32 -30.53 -8.04
CA SER A 624 17.69 -30.14 -8.41
C SER A 624 18.09 -28.88 -7.73
N VAL A 625 19.38 -28.79 -7.39
CA VAL A 625 20.03 -27.66 -6.76
C VAL A 625 21.27 -27.31 -7.56
N PHE A 626 21.46 -26.01 -7.87
CA PHE A 626 22.59 -25.51 -8.62
C PHE A 626 23.19 -24.30 -7.92
N THR A 627 24.50 -24.09 -8.05
CA THR A 627 25.14 -22.83 -7.69
C THR A 627 25.17 -21.88 -8.89
N SER A 628 25.37 -20.60 -8.64
CA SER A 628 25.50 -19.62 -9.72
C SER A 628 26.65 -19.92 -10.68
N SER A 629 27.74 -20.49 -10.18
CA SER A 629 28.87 -20.93 -11.03
C SER A 629 28.54 -22.14 -11.89
N GLU A 630 27.77 -23.10 -11.39
CA GLU A 630 27.36 -24.27 -12.17
C GLU A 630 26.43 -23.95 -13.35
N ILE A 631 25.60 -22.89 -13.22
CA ILE A 631 24.67 -22.49 -14.29
C ILE A 631 25.17 -21.33 -15.14
N ALA A 632 26.30 -20.73 -14.80
CA ALA A 632 26.87 -19.62 -15.53
C ALA A 632 27.11 -19.99 -17.01
N ASN A 633 26.53 -19.22 -17.93
CA ASN A 633 26.59 -19.42 -19.39
C ASN A 633 26.01 -20.78 -19.85
N LYS A 634 25.10 -21.38 -19.09
CA LYS A 634 24.45 -22.65 -19.42
C LYS A 634 22.94 -22.47 -19.60
N SER A 635 22.31 -23.51 -20.10
CA SER A 635 20.87 -23.65 -20.16
C SER A 635 20.39 -24.69 -19.16
N ILE A 636 19.20 -24.49 -18.61
CA ILE A 636 18.54 -25.46 -17.71
C ILE A 636 17.50 -26.22 -18.52
N ALA A 637 17.66 -27.54 -18.57
CA ALA A 637 16.71 -28.45 -19.18
C ALA A 637 15.83 -29.08 -18.10
N LEU A 638 14.52 -29.14 -18.31
CA LEU A 638 13.53 -29.74 -17.45
C LEU A 638 12.71 -30.75 -18.27
N LEU A 639 12.54 -31.96 -17.73
CA LEU A 639 11.73 -33.00 -18.36
C LEU A 639 10.52 -33.30 -17.48
N THR A 640 9.34 -33.39 -18.11
CA THR A 640 8.12 -33.84 -17.42
C THR A 640 7.93 -35.33 -17.54
N ASP A 641 7.13 -35.91 -16.65
CA ASP A 641 6.71 -37.34 -16.65
C ASP A 641 6.02 -37.75 -17.96
N SER A 642 5.38 -36.79 -18.65
CA SER A 642 4.78 -37.02 -19.99
C SER A 642 5.79 -36.96 -21.15
N GLY A 643 7.10 -36.81 -20.89
CA GLY A 643 8.17 -36.75 -21.89
C GLY A 643 8.29 -35.41 -22.63
N ARG A 644 7.84 -34.35 -22.05
CA ARG A 644 8.00 -32.98 -22.60
C ARG A 644 9.22 -32.28 -22.01
N LEU A 645 10.02 -31.66 -22.88
CA LEU A 645 11.22 -30.91 -22.50
C LEU A 645 10.98 -29.42 -22.58
N LYS A 646 11.49 -28.71 -21.58
CA LYS A 646 11.66 -27.27 -21.61
C LYS A 646 13.12 -26.92 -21.37
N VAL A 647 13.67 -26.06 -22.20
CA VAL A 647 15.03 -25.53 -22.03
C VAL A 647 14.95 -24.02 -21.91
N VAL A 648 15.59 -23.48 -20.88
CA VAL A 648 15.61 -22.04 -20.56
C VAL A 648 17.05 -21.62 -20.30
N SER A 649 17.49 -20.48 -20.86
CA SER A 649 18.81 -19.92 -20.52
C SER A 649 18.85 -19.54 -19.05
N ALA A 650 19.91 -19.94 -18.33
CA ALA A 650 20.10 -19.60 -16.93
C ALA A 650 20.21 -18.09 -16.67
N GLU A 651 20.60 -17.31 -17.68
CA GLU A 651 20.64 -15.83 -17.61
C GLU A 651 19.29 -15.22 -17.20
N GLN A 652 18.18 -15.87 -17.53
CA GLN A 652 16.85 -15.40 -17.19
C GLN A 652 16.57 -15.45 -15.68
N TYR A 653 17.38 -16.16 -14.91
CA TYR A 653 17.23 -16.30 -13.45
C TYR A 653 18.24 -15.50 -12.64
N VAL A 654 19.27 -14.94 -13.27
CA VAL A 654 20.35 -14.20 -12.55
C VAL A 654 19.82 -13.03 -11.74
N ASP A 655 18.81 -12.33 -12.23
CA ASP A 655 18.22 -11.17 -11.57
C ASP A 655 16.95 -11.49 -10.74
N MET A 656 16.62 -12.77 -10.50
CA MET A 656 15.52 -13.17 -9.61
C MET A 656 15.70 -12.58 -8.21
N ARG A 657 14.59 -12.13 -7.62
CA ARG A 657 14.58 -11.70 -6.22
C ARG A 657 14.75 -12.90 -5.30
N TYR A 658 15.51 -12.71 -4.24
CA TYR A 658 15.63 -13.73 -3.19
C TYR A 658 14.28 -13.99 -2.51
N GLY A 659 14.01 -15.25 -2.16
CA GLY A 659 12.79 -15.63 -1.44
C GLY A 659 11.51 -15.67 -2.27
N PHE A 660 11.61 -15.57 -3.60
CA PHE A 660 10.47 -15.71 -4.50
C PHE A 660 10.65 -16.95 -5.38
N LYS A 661 9.53 -17.66 -5.64
CA LYS A 661 9.47 -18.70 -6.66
C LYS A 661 8.93 -18.12 -7.96
N GLU A 662 9.61 -18.39 -9.06
CA GLU A 662 9.08 -18.12 -10.40
C GLU A 662 8.60 -19.43 -11.03
N ALA A 663 7.35 -19.44 -11.47
CA ALA A 663 6.81 -20.57 -12.21
C ALA A 663 7.50 -20.65 -13.57
N LEU A 664 8.21 -21.75 -13.79
CA LEU A 664 8.47 -22.20 -15.14
C LEU A 664 7.13 -22.67 -15.69
N THR A 665 6.53 -21.94 -16.62
CA THR A 665 5.30 -22.36 -17.29
C THR A 665 5.61 -23.59 -18.14
N ILE A 666 5.72 -24.73 -17.50
CA ILE A 666 5.53 -26.02 -18.11
C ILE A 666 4.02 -26.16 -18.13
N ASP A 667 3.44 -26.59 -19.26
CA ASP A 667 2.01 -26.89 -19.37
C ASP A 667 1.73 -28.08 -18.44
N LEU A 668 1.73 -27.80 -17.13
CA LEU A 668 1.36 -28.74 -16.09
C LEU A 668 -0.18 -28.75 -16.08
N ASP A 669 -0.79 -29.55 -16.94
CA ASP A 669 -2.10 -30.09 -16.60
C ASP A 669 -1.98 -30.69 -15.19
N LYS A 670 -3.03 -30.66 -14.40
CA LYS A 670 -3.04 -31.05 -12.98
C LYS A 670 -2.44 -32.45 -12.64
N GLU A 671 -1.94 -33.15 -13.61
CA GLU A 671 -1.41 -34.53 -13.53
C GLU A 671 0.05 -34.69 -14.03
N ASN A 672 0.69 -33.62 -14.54
CA ASN A 672 2.06 -33.74 -15.08
C ASN A 672 3.05 -33.03 -14.12
N HIS A 673 4.09 -33.75 -13.70
CA HIS A 673 5.17 -33.24 -12.85
C HIS A 673 6.51 -33.21 -13.59
N VAL A 674 7.40 -32.33 -13.16
CA VAL A 674 8.80 -32.35 -13.56
C VAL A 674 9.45 -33.53 -12.84
N ILE A 675 10.18 -34.37 -13.57
CA ILE A 675 10.89 -35.54 -13.01
C ILE A 675 12.37 -35.30 -12.79
N GLY A 676 12.93 -34.25 -13.41
CA GLY A 676 14.32 -33.89 -13.27
C GLY A 676 14.68 -32.62 -14.00
N ALA A 677 15.73 -31.97 -13.53
CA ALA A 677 16.33 -30.78 -14.13
C ALA A 677 17.85 -30.91 -14.15
N CYS A 678 18.49 -30.50 -15.23
CA CYS A 678 19.94 -30.44 -15.33
C CYS A 678 20.40 -29.16 -16.04
N ALA A 679 21.55 -28.65 -15.64
CA ALA A 679 22.23 -27.56 -16.32
C ALA A 679 23.21 -28.11 -17.36
N PHE A 680 23.18 -27.65 -18.58
CA PHE A 680 24.01 -28.13 -19.67
C PHE A 680 24.49 -27.00 -20.56
N GLN A 681 25.55 -27.24 -21.30
CA GLN A 681 26.01 -26.41 -22.41
C GLN A 681 25.84 -27.11 -23.75
N GLU A 682 25.96 -26.36 -24.87
CA GLU A 682 25.89 -26.95 -26.20
C GLU A 682 26.97 -28.03 -26.37
N GLY A 683 26.58 -29.21 -26.84
CA GLY A 683 27.44 -30.41 -27.00
C GLY A 683 27.34 -31.41 -25.88
N ASP A 684 26.85 -31.03 -24.70
CA ASP A 684 26.64 -31.98 -23.59
C ASP A 684 25.59 -33.01 -23.93
N THR A 685 25.70 -34.22 -23.29
CA THR A 685 24.72 -35.26 -23.47
C THR A 685 23.78 -35.38 -22.29
N ILE A 686 22.47 -35.36 -22.53
CA ILE A 686 21.44 -35.64 -21.53
C ILE A 686 20.82 -37.00 -21.75
N GLY A 687 20.38 -37.66 -20.67
CA GLY A 687 19.77 -39.00 -20.74
C GLY A 687 18.45 -39.06 -19.98
N ALA A 688 17.63 -40.02 -20.32
CA ALA A 688 16.40 -40.35 -19.62
C ALA A 688 16.12 -41.85 -19.64
N LEU A 689 15.56 -42.38 -18.55
CA LEU A 689 15.21 -43.76 -18.37
C LEU A 689 13.76 -43.90 -17.92
N THR A 690 13.07 -44.94 -18.47
CA THR A 690 11.74 -45.33 -18.02
C THR A 690 11.78 -46.47 -17.01
N SER A 691 10.74 -46.65 -16.20
CA SER A 691 10.53 -47.74 -15.25
C SER A 691 10.59 -49.10 -15.91
N THR A 692 10.40 -49.20 -17.21
CA THR A 692 10.47 -50.44 -18.00
C THR A 692 11.81 -50.63 -18.71
N GLY A 693 12.86 -49.87 -18.33
CA GLY A 693 14.21 -49.99 -18.87
C GLY A 693 14.38 -49.50 -20.30
N LYS A 694 13.61 -48.49 -20.72
CA LYS A 694 13.85 -47.79 -21.99
C LYS A 694 14.73 -46.58 -21.73
N PHE A 695 15.92 -46.55 -22.33
CA PHE A 695 16.93 -45.54 -22.14
C PHE A 695 17.16 -44.78 -23.44
N SER A 696 17.31 -43.49 -23.34
CA SER A 696 17.61 -42.55 -24.44
C SER A 696 18.62 -41.53 -24.00
N MET A 697 19.59 -41.24 -24.86
CA MET A 697 20.50 -40.11 -24.73
C MET A 697 20.32 -39.16 -25.90
N TYR A 698 20.58 -37.86 -25.67
CA TYR A 698 20.51 -36.82 -26.68
C TYR A 698 21.72 -35.93 -26.51
N GLN A 699 22.50 -35.76 -27.54
CA GLN A 699 23.52 -34.72 -27.58
C GLN A 699 22.82 -33.36 -27.82
N MET A 700 23.04 -32.43 -26.95
CA MET A 700 22.33 -31.12 -26.93
C MET A 700 22.97 -30.18 -27.94
N VAL A 701 22.60 -30.31 -29.20
CA VAL A 701 23.03 -29.48 -30.34
C VAL A 701 21.85 -28.81 -31.01
N ASP A 702 22.13 -27.85 -31.89
CA ASP A 702 21.07 -27.17 -32.67
C ASP A 702 20.22 -28.18 -33.48
N GLY A 703 18.91 -28.03 -33.41
CA GLY A 703 17.91 -28.91 -34.02
C GLY A 703 17.40 -30.02 -33.08
N ILE A 704 18.09 -30.36 -31.99
CA ILE A 704 17.60 -31.28 -30.96
C ILE A 704 16.78 -30.54 -29.91
N TYR A 705 17.21 -29.33 -29.53
CA TYR A 705 16.47 -28.50 -28.60
C TYR A 705 16.34 -27.05 -29.12
N ARG A 706 15.46 -26.30 -28.47
CA ARG A 706 15.33 -24.86 -28.67
C ARG A 706 15.10 -24.18 -27.32
N GLU A 707 15.92 -23.19 -27.02
CA GLU A 707 15.71 -22.35 -25.85
C GLU A 707 14.39 -21.58 -25.93
N LYS A 708 13.73 -21.46 -24.79
CA LYS A 708 12.43 -20.80 -24.68
C LYS A 708 12.44 -19.85 -23.49
N GLY A 709 11.59 -18.83 -23.55
CA GLY A 709 11.34 -17.95 -22.41
C GLY A 709 10.64 -18.70 -21.26
N THR A 710 10.76 -18.18 -20.04
CA THR A 710 10.16 -18.76 -18.83
C THR A 710 8.68 -19.03 -18.96
N LYS A 711 7.94 -18.20 -19.70
CA LYS A 711 6.47 -18.32 -19.92
C LYS A 711 6.07 -19.19 -21.13
N ALA A 712 7.02 -19.78 -21.85
CA ALA A 712 6.71 -20.60 -23.01
C ALA A 712 6.46 -22.06 -22.64
N ARG A 713 5.60 -22.76 -23.39
CA ARG A 713 5.24 -24.16 -23.16
C ARG A 713 6.36 -25.14 -23.49
N ALA A 714 6.46 -26.23 -22.73
CA ALA A 714 7.32 -27.38 -23.04
C ALA A 714 6.93 -28.07 -24.37
N THR A 715 7.90 -28.72 -25.02
CA THR A 715 7.69 -29.46 -26.29
C THR A 715 7.85 -30.94 -26.07
N SER A 716 7.12 -31.74 -26.88
CA SER A 716 7.30 -33.20 -26.92
C SER A 716 8.74 -33.56 -27.29
N PHE A 717 9.40 -34.33 -26.45
CA PHE A 717 10.82 -34.66 -26.57
C PHE A 717 11.10 -36.17 -26.56
N ILE A 718 10.51 -36.91 -25.58
CA ILE A 718 10.60 -38.37 -25.48
C ILE A 718 9.23 -38.96 -25.74
N LYS A 719 9.17 -40.03 -26.58
CA LYS A 719 7.95 -40.75 -26.83
C LYS A 719 7.86 -41.95 -25.89
N LEU A 720 6.86 -41.89 -25.02
CA LEU A 720 6.49 -43.03 -24.21
C LEU A 720 5.71 -44.06 -25.07
N ALA A 721 6.02 -45.34 -24.98
CA ALA A 721 5.33 -46.36 -25.76
C ALA A 721 3.88 -46.51 -25.29
N ALA A 722 2.91 -46.51 -26.22
CA ALA A 722 1.46 -46.59 -25.92
C ALA A 722 1.03 -47.85 -25.18
N ARG A 723 1.85 -48.92 -25.17
CA ARG A 723 1.67 -50.13 -24.38
C ARG A 723 3.00 -50.55 -23.78
N GLY A 724 3.10 -50.60 -22.46
CA GLY A 724 4.27 -51.05 -21.72
C GLY A 724 5.50 -50.15 -21.78
N GLY A 725 5.31 -48.82 -22.03
CA GLY A 725 6.41 -47.87 -22.08
C GLY A 725 6.93 -47.44 -20.71
N GLY A 726 6.16 -47.68 -19.66
CA GLY A 726 6.49 -47.27 -18.30
C GLY A 726 6.46 -45.74 -18.11
N GLU A 727 6.70 -45.31 -16.90
CA GLU A 727 6.88 -43.90 -16.52
C GLU A 727 8.34 -43.49 -16.62
N LEU A 728 8.63 -42.22 -16.81
CA LEU A 728 9.99 -41.68 -16.71
C LEU A 728 10.42 -41.66 -15.25
N VAL A 729 11.56 -42.28 -14.93
CA VAL A 729 12.08 -42.38 -13.56
C VAL A 729 13.39 -41.64 -13.34
N TRP A 730 14.07 -41.28 -14.42
CA TRP A 730 15.31 -40.54 -14.34
C TRP A 730 15.50 -39.62 -15.55
N PHE A 731 16.05 -38.44 -15.29
CA PHE A 731 16.50 -37.46 -16.27
C PHE A 731 17.69 -36.70 -15.72
N GLY A 732 18.74 -36.52 -16.51
CA GLY A 732 19.91 -35.76 -16.08
C GLY A 732 21.03 -35.71 -17.13
N LEU A 733 22.12 -35.05 -16.74
CA LEU A 733 23.34 -35.01 -17.52
C LEU A 733 24.02 -36.38 -17.52
N VAL A 734 24.52 -36.82 -18.65
CA VAL A 734 25.33 -38.01 -18.80
C VAL A 734 26.78 -37.55 -19.02
N PRO A 735 27.65 -37.73 -18.02
CA PRO A 735 29.07 -37.39 -18.17
C PRO A 735 29.72 -38.15 -19.32
N ASP A 736 30.71 -37.55 -19.98
CA ASP A 736 31.38 -38.14 -21.14
C ASP A 736 32.19 -39.41 -20.78
N ASP A 737 32.64 -39.51 -19.54
CA ASP A 737 33.34 -40.65 -18.94
C ASP A 737 32.40 -41.73 -18.41
N ALA A 738 31.09 -41.52 -18.37
CA ALA A 738 30.13 -42.51 -17.88
C ALA A 738 29.96 -43.63 -18.90
N GLU A 739 30.49 -44.81 -18.57
CA GLU A 739 30.37 -46.07 -19.37
C GLU A 739 29.22 -46.97 -18.90
N GLU A 740 28.70 -46.73 -17.69
CA GLU A 740 27.64 -47.53 -17.10
C GLU A 740 26.71 -46.74 -16.19
N PHE A 741 25.57 -47.33 -15.88
CA PHE A 741 24.57 -46.84 -14.95
C PHE A 741 24.24 -47.89 -13.90
N VAL A 742 24.00 -47.45 -12.67
CA VAL A 742 23.36 -48.24 -11.63
C VAL A 742 21.87 -47.89 -11.58
N TYR A 743 21.01 -48.88 -11.38
CA TYR A 743 19.57 -48.71 -11.22
C TYR A 743 19.01 -49.62 -10.14
N GLN A 744 17.86 -49.19 -9.57
CA GLN A 744 17.16 -49.86 -8.48
C GLN A 744 15.81 -50.44 -8.94
N ASN A 745 15.50 -51.64 -8.43
CA ASN A 745 14.17 -52.25 -8.50
C ASN A 745 13.84 -52.88 -7.14
N GLY A 746 12.95 -52.25 -6.38
CA GLY A 746 12.70 -52.59 -4.99
C GLY A 746 13.99 -52.59 -4.16
N SER A 747 14.32 -53.66 -3.48
CA SER A 747 15.57 -53.85 -2.71
C SER A 747 16.76 -54.43 -3.53
N SER A 748 16.63 -54.48 -4.85
CA SER A 748 17.66 -55.06 -5.71
C SER A 748 18.28 -54.01 -6.63
N PHE A 749 19.59 -54.11 -6.86
CA PHE A 749 20.37 -53.19 -7.67
C PHE A 749 21.03 -53.92 -8.84
N GLY A 750 21.08 -53.23 -9.98
CA GLY A 750 21.68 -53.73 -11.20
C GLY A 750 22.49 -52.65 -11.91
N ARG A 751 23.35 -53.10 -12.86
CA ARG A 751 24.17 -52.21 -13.68
C ARG A 751 23.91 -52.49 -15.15
N PHE A 752 23.91 -51.45 -15.99
CA PHE A 752 23.90 -51.60 -17.44
C PHE A 752 24.95 -50.71 -18.09
N SER A 753 25.55 -51.22 -19.17
CA SER A 753 26.55 -50.46 -19.94
C SER A 753 25.88 -49.54 -20.95
N VAL A 754 26.47 -48.38 -21.11
CA VAL A 754 26.11 -47.42 -22.14
C VAL A 754 26.68 -47.83 -23.50
N ASN A 755 25.87 -47.76 -24.53
CA ASN A 755 26.33 -47.88 -25.90
C ASN A 755 25.96 -46.54 -26.63
N ARG A 756 26.92 -45.68 -26.79
CA ARG A 756 26.65 -44.31 -27.35
C ARG A 756 26.12 -44.40 -28.78
N ASP A 757 26.52 -45.41 -29.57
CA ASP A 757 26.05 -45.61 -30.94
C ASP A 757 24.57 -46.02 -31.01
N GLU A 758 24.06 -46.75 -30.03
CA GLU A 758 22.66 -47.18 -29.97
C GLU A 758 21.76 -46.25 -29.10
N ASP A 759 22.30 -45.67 -28.07
CA ASP A 759 21.53 -44.95 -27.04
C ASP A 759 21.38 -43.45 -27.38
N VAL A 760 22.34 -42.86 -28.10
CA VAL A 760 22.21 -41.47 -28.59
C VAL A 760 21.22 -41.44 -29.75
N LYS A 761 20.27 -40.52 -29.67
CA LYS A 761 19.19 -40.35 -30.66
C LYS A 761 19.39 -39.05 -31.46
N ASP A 762 19.34 -39.22 -32.79
CA ASP A 762 19.44 -38.08 -33.74
C ASP A 762 18.15 -37.24 -33.86
N LYS A 763 17.05 -37.75 -33.33
CA LYS A 763 15.72 -37.14 -33.44
C LYS A 763 14.99 -37.20 -32.11
N VAL A 764 14.28 -36.14 -31.82
CA VAL A 764 13.38 -36.06 -30.67
C VAL A 764 12.09 -36.86 -30.90
N ASN A 765 11.34 -37.09 -29.84
CA ASN A 765 10.06 -37.82 -29.86
C ASN A 765 10.15 -39.26 -30.38
N VAL A 766 11.21 -39.97 -29.97
CA VAL A 766 11.44 -41.41 -30.26
C VAL A 766 11.39 -42.23 -28.97
N VAL A 767 11.13 -43.54 -29.11
CA VAL A 767 11.18 -44.50 -28.00
C VAL A 767 12.62 -44.88 -27.73
N GLY A 768 13.02 -44.98 -26.46
CA GLY A 768 14.37 -45.32 -26.05
C GLY A 768 14.76 -46.78 -26.34
N SER A 769 16.06 -47.07 -26.33
CA SER A 769 16.64 -48.43 -26.45
C SER A 769 16.32 -49.27 -25.21
N SER A 770 16.17 -50.58 -25.35
CA SER A 770 15.99 -51.46 -24.20
C SER A 770 17.35 -51.75 -23.56
N VAL A 771 17.58 -51.26 -22.35
CA VAL A 771 18.81 -51.50 -21.57
C VAL A 771 18.63 -52.50 -20.43
N SER A 772 17.38 -52.80 -20.05
CA SER A 772 17.04 -53.79 -19.05
C SER A 772 15.78 -54.58 -19.44
N ASN A 773 15.66 -55.81 -19.00
CA ASN A 773 14.44 -56.61 -19.06
C ASN A 773 13.68 -56.61 -17.72
N VAL A 774 14.09 -55.79 -16.80
CA VAL A 774 13.48 -55.60 -15.48
C VAL A 774 12.43 -54.51 -15.61
N ALA A 775 11.24 -54.75 -15.09
CA ALA A 775 10.19 -53.73 -14.91
C ALA A 775 10.30 -53.11 -13.51
N ASP A 776 9.60 -51.97 -13.31
CA ASP A 776 9.48 -51.29 -12.03
C ASP A 776 10.80 -50.69 -11.49
N ILE A 777 11.65 -50.20 -12.40
CA ILE A 777 12.83 -49.42 -12.03
C ILE A 777 12.36 -48.15 -11.35
N SER A 778 12.89 -47.86 -10.17
CA SER A 778 12.49 -46.68 -9.35
C SER A 778 13.58 -45.62 -9.25
N TRP A 779 14.84 -45.96 -9.48
CA TRP A 779 15.98 -45.05 -9.36
C TRP A 779 17.09 -45.42 -10.36
N CYS A 780 17.85 -44.43 -10.79
CA CYS A 780 18.97 -44.62 -11.71
C CYS A 780 19.96 -43.44 -11.62
N ARG A 781 21.28 -43.75 -11.76
CA ARG A 781 22.35 -42.77 -11.88
C ARG A 781 23.48 -43.24 -12.78
N PRO A 782 24.15 -42.31 -13.50
CA PRO A 782 25.39 -42.62 -14.21
C PRO A 782 26.53 -42.88 -13.21
N VAL A 783 27.45 -43.78 -13.56
CA VAL A 783 28.71 -44.00 -12.86
C VAL A 783 29.79 -43.19 -13.58
N SER A 784 30.35 -42.22 -12.89
CA SER A 784 31.48 -41.40 -13.37
C SER A 784 32.81 -41.94 -12.84
N ASP A 785 33.91 -41.49 -13.45
CA ASP A 785 35.27 -41.86 -13.00
C ASP A 785 35.47 -41.56 -11.51
N GLY A 786 36.00 -42.56 -10.82
CA GLY A 786 36.32 -42.55 -9.41
C GLY A 786 35.13 -42.78 -8.48
N VAL A 787 33.94 -43.08 -8.97
CA VAL A 787 32.80 -43.55 -8.19
C VAL A 787 32.94 -45.09 -8.10
N ASP A 788 32.99 -45.62 -6.90
CA ASP A 788 33.25 -47.06 -6.64
C ASP A 788 32.26 -47.67 -5.64
N THR A 789 31.40 -46.88 -5.01
CA THR A 789 30.54 -47.33 -3.93
C THR A 789 29.10 -46.85 -4.13
N LEU A 790 28.15 -47.76 -3.92
CA LEU A 790 26.72 -47.50 -3.80
C LEU A 790 26.36 -47.42 -2.32
N CYS A 791 25.82 -46.33 -1.90
CA CYS A 791 25.29 -46.14 -0.55
C CYS A 791 23.77 -46.24 -0.56
N VAL A 792 23.21 -47.04 0.34
CA VAL A 792 21.78 -47.26 0.51
C VAL A 792 21.42 -46.98 1.97
N ALA A 793 20.41 -46.18 2.20
CA ALA A 793 19.96 -45.82 3.54
C ALA A 793 18.46 -46.09 3.75
N SER A 794 18.08 -46.41 5.01
CA SER A 794 16.67 -46.54 5.41
C SER A 794 15.94 -45.20 5.38
N SER A 795 14.60 -45.20 5.42
CA SER A 795 13.77 -43.99 5.45
C SER A 795 14.06 -43.10 6.64
N ASP A 796 14.51 -43.68 7.74
CA ASP A 796 14.79 -42.99 9.01
C ASP A 796 16.28 -42.65 9.17
N TYR A 797 17.11 -42.98 8.17
CA TYR A 797 18.57 -42.86 8.17
C TYR A 797 19.30 -43.58 9.31
N ASP A 798 18.60 -44.48 10.01
CA ASP A 798 19.17 -45.26 11.11
C ASP A 798 20.05 -46.44 10.64
N ALA A 799 19.87 -46.86 9.37
CA ALA A 799 20.66 -47.89 8.74
C ALA A 799 21.26 -47.40 7.42
N ARG A 800 22.57 -47.52 7.28
CA ARG A 800 23.34 -47.24 6.06
C ARG A 800 24.11 -48.44 5.65
N VAL A 801 24.02 -48.81 4.37
CA VAL A 801 24.80 -49.91 3.78
C VAL A 801 25.62 -49.34 2.62
N GLU A 802 26.92 -49.60 2.63
CA GLU A 802 27.86 -49.26 1.56
C GLU A 802 28.21 -50.51 0.79
N ILE A 803 28.00 -50.49 -0.52
CA ILE A 803 28.20 -51.63 -1.39
C ILE A 803 29.22 -51.25 -2.46
N PRO A 804 30.41 -51.84 -2.49
CA PRO A 804 31.32 -51.60 -3.59
C PRO A 804 30.68 -52.00 -4.94
N LEU A 805 30.82 -51.17 -5.97
CA LEU A 805 30.17 -51.38 -7.27
C LEU A 805 30.59 -52.71 -7.92
N ASN A 806 31.78 -53.20 -7.66
CA ASN A 806 32.27 -54.52 -8.13
C ASN A 806 31.47 -55.67 -7.54
N GLU A 807 30.74 -55.50 -6.43
CA GLU A 807 29.90 -56.54 -5.82
C GLU A 807 28.49 -56.58 -6.44
N LEU A 808 28.10 -55.57 -7.21
CA LEU A 808 26.79 -55.52 -7.91
C LEU A 808 26.72 -56.36 -9.18
N GLY A 809 27.71 -57.15 -9.47
CA GLY A 809 27.80 -57.94 -10.70
C GLY A 809 28.23 -57.11 -11.92
N GLU A 810 28.67 -57.78 -12.97
CA GLU A 810 29.15 -57.15 -14.19
C GLU A 810 28.04 -56.42 -14.93
N PRO A 811 28.30 -55.16 -15.45
CA PRO A 811 27.33 -54.41 -16.19
C PRO A 811 26.92 -55.15 -17.47
N SER A 812 25.61 -55.27 -17.70
CA SER A 812 25.07 -55.98 -18.83
C SER A 812 23.82 -55.28 -19.39
N ARG A 813 23.78 -55.16 -20.73
CA ARG A 813 22.53 -54.78 -21.41
C ARG A 813 21.55 -55.97 -21.34
N LYS A 814 20.28 -55.64 -21.03
CA LYS A 814 19.17 -56.60 -20.88
C LYS A 814 19.34 -57.52 -19.65
N MET A 815 19.92 -56.99 -18.58
CA MET A 815 20.02 -57.71 -17.30
C MET A 815 18.66 -58.25 -16.86
N LYS A 816 18.66 -59.50 -16.35
CA LYS A 816 17.45 -60.09 -15.76
C LYS A 816 17.45 -59.92 -14.26
N MET A 817 16.26 -59.94 -13.65
CA MET A 817 16.09 -59.79 -12.19
C MET A 817 16.91 -60.79 -11.37
N SER A 818 17.12 -61.98 -11.90
CA SER A 818 17.98 -63.03 -11.27
C SER A 818 19.48 -62.71 -11.23
N GLN A 819 19.89 -61.65 -11.94
CA GLN A 819 21.29 -61.21 -11.99
C GLN A 819 21.52 -59.96 -11.16
N MET A 820 20.45 -59.40 -10.53
CA MET A 820 20.54 -58.23 -9.67
C MET A 820 20.99 -58.63 -8.27
N SER A 821 21.87 -57.84 -7.67
CA SER A 821 22.32 -58.01 -6.29
C SER A 821 21.23 -57.54 -5.33
N LYS A 822 20.93 -58.36 -4.33
CA LYS A 822 20.04 -58.02 -3.21
C LYS A 822 20.89 -57.52 -2.06
N VAL A 823 20.39 -56.47 -1.40
CA VAL A 823 21.01 -55.91 -0.19
C VAL A 823 20.52 -56.75 1.00
N ASP A 824 21.43 -57.26 1.83
CA ASP A 824 21.08 -57.99 3.07
C ASP A 824 20.38 -57.03 4.06
N GLY A 825 19.24 -57.46 4.62
CA GLY A 825 18.36 -56.68 5.43
C GLY A 825 17.07 -56.25 4.70
N SER A 826 16.69 -57.00 3.68
CA SER A 826 15.72 -56.70 2.64
C SER A 826 14.24 -56.53 3.04
N ASP A 827 13.91 -56.56 4.33
CA ASP A 827 12.55 -56.29 4.84
C ASP A 827 12.31 -54.80 5.15
N GLU A 828 13.38 -53.97 5.07
CA GLU A 828 13.29 -52.50 5.23
C GLU A 828 13.20 -51.82 3.87
N VAL A 829 12.29 -50.86 3.77
CA VAL A 829 12.13 -50.02 2.57
C VAL A 829 13.23 -48.95 2.57
N TYR A 830 14.23 -49.14 1.70
CA TYR A 830 15.26 -48.11 1.53
C TYR A 830 14.71 -46.88 0.80
N ALA A 831 14.82 -45.74 1.42
CA ALA A 831 14.26 -44.50 0.92
C ALA A 831 15.27 -43.60 0.17
N THR A 832 16.59 -43.84 0.40
CA THR A 832 17.63 -42.98 -0.17
C THR A 832 18.77 -43.84 -0.71
N VAL A 833 19.14 -43.58 -1.96
CA VAL A 833 20.22 -44.27 -2.69
C VAL A 833 21.10 -43.25 -3.39
N TYR A 834 22.42 -43.35 -3.25
CA TYR A 834 23.37 -42.47 -3.94
C TYR A 834 24.71 -43.18 -4.21
N LEU A 835 25.48 -42.62 -5.15
CA LEU A 835 26.81 -43.10 -5.53
C LEU A 835 27.87 -42.17 -4.93
N THR A 836 28.96 -42.73 -4.39
CA THR A 836 30.05 -41.99 -3.78
C THR A 836 31.39 -42.63 -4.02
N ARG A 837 32.47 -41.96 -3.68
CA ARG A 837 33.82 -42.54 -3.54
C ARG A 837 34.03 -42.96 -2.09
N LEU A 838 34.72 -44.06 -1.86
CA LEU A 838 35.20 -44.43 -0.53
C LEU A 838 36.15 -43.36 0.00
N HIS A 839 36.01 -43.02 1.26
CA HIS A 839 36.58 -41.84 1.96
C HIS A 839 38.10 -41.64 1.91
N ASP A 840 38.90 -42.51 1.30
CA ASP A 840 40.35 -42.39 1.32
C ASP A 840 40.98 -41.27 0.50
N ASP A 841 40.20 -40.52 -0.31
CA ASP A 841 40.71 -39.48 -1.21
C ASP A 841 40.40 -38.03 -0.78
N ALA A 842 39.70 -37.83 0.33
CA ALA A 842 39.43 -36.44 0.83
C ALA A 842 40.72 -35.72 1.22
N ASP A 843 41.76 -36.45 1.61
CA ASP A 843 43.08 -35.88 1.98
C ASP A 843 43.97 -35.54 0.78
N LYS A 844 43.73 -36.07 -0.41
CA LYS A 844 44.56 -35.84 -1.60
C LYS A 844 44.19 -34.61 -2.43
N GLN A 845 42.93 -34.15 -2.38
CA GLN A 845 42.51 -32.93 -3.07
C GLN A 845 42.90 -31.65 -2.32
N HIS A 846 43.57 -31.75 -1.18
CA HIS A 846 44.10 -30.63 -0.41
C HIS A 846 45.50 -30.11 -0.84
N SER A 847 46.13 -30.69 -1.83
CA SER A 847 47.49 -30.34 -2.27
C SER A 847 47.58 -29.65 -3.63
N GLU A 848 46.50 -29.37 -4.29
CA GLU A 848 46.42 -28.51 -5.47
C GLU A 848 45.43 -27.30 -5.18
#